data_38afa406aab7ee559934d8bb3bfae038
#
_entry.id   38afa406aab7ee559934d8bb3bfae038
#
_cell.length_a   1.000
_cell.length_b   1.000
_cell.length_c   1.000
_cell.angle_alpha   90.00
_cell.angle_beta   90.00
_cell.angle_gamma   90.00
#
_symmetry.space_group_name_H-M   'P 1'
#
loop_
_entity.id
_entity.type
_entity.pdbx_description
1 polymer ?
#
loop_
_entity_poly.entity_id
_entity_poly.type
_entity_poly.pdbx_seq_one_letter_code
_entity_poly.pdbx_strand_id
1 'polypeptide(L)'
;MEMLQLSINKHLAAQADSVIIVAGDFNHANLKSVLPKFHKYVNFPTREKNILDQVYCNISNAYKASPLPHLGLSDHLSLSFIPAYKPLICRQKTATKTVKVWTEEATAALQDCFEVTDWGVFAEGTDLNGHTSAVLDYISFCTENVTESKTVKVFPNQKPWLNSEVKTLLKARDTAFRSGDPQSYKDARKNLRRGIIKAKRSYQQRIEAHFYSNNSRGMWQGIKTLTGYNNNTTATISSDSTLPDTLNQFFARFDRHSENSDTLPVPPTNKDLLQLQPHQVRATLRRVNVRKAPGPDGVPGRVLKACADQLAEVFTTIFNLSLLQSVVPACLKSATIVPIPKRNTVNCLNDYRPVALTPIITKCFERLILPFIRSAIPADLDQHQFAYRANRSTEDAVIMATHTALTHLDQSNTYVRMLFVDFSSAFNTVIPQKLVMKLSNLGIGSSLCAWLLDFLRNRPQRVRMGDRTSSTLILNTGTPQGCVLSPLLFSLFTHDCSPIHPTNTIVKFADDTTIVGLIKNNNESAYREEVKHLTDWCSNNNLVLNTAKTKEIILDFRKSKKTVLPTLSIKGEEVERVESFKFLGVHISADLTWAVHTSYQVRKAHQRLYFLRKLKQAHLPRPLLVNFYRASIESIL
;
A
#
# COMPACT_ATOMS: atom_id res chain seq x y z
N MET A 1 -15.82 -47.02 1.64
CA MET A 1 -15.74 -46.86 3.13
C MET A 1 -14.33 -47.14 3.65
N GLU A 2 -13.63 -48.17 3.16
CA GLU A 2 -12.25 -48.53 3.57
C GLU A 2 -11.23 -47.40 3.34
N MET A 3 -11.24 -46.74 2.19
CA MET A 3 -10.38 -45.60 1.90
C MET A 3 -10.58 -44.43 2.89
N LEU A 4 -11.82 -44.17 3.28
CA LEU A 4 -12.16 -43.13 4.26
C LEU A 4 -11.64 -43.53 5.65
N GLN A 5 -11.81 -44.79 6.04
CA GLN A 5 -11.30 -45.34 7.28
C GLN A 5 -9.76 -45.26 7.37
N LEU A 6 -9.05 -45.59 6.29
CA LEU A 6 -7.60 -45.46 6.18
C LEU A 6 -7.14 -44.02 6.35
N SER A 7 -7.82 -43.07 5.69
CA SER A 7 -7.52 -41.65 5.79
C SER A 7 -7.73 -41.11 7.21
N ILE A 8 -8.82 -41.50 7.84
CA ILE A 8 -9.16 -41.06 9.22
C ILE A 8 -8.15 -41.66 10.21
N ASN A 9 -7.81 -42.95 10.08
CA ASN A 9 -6.84 -43.59 10.95
C ASN A 9 -5.43 -42.98 10.80
N LYS A 10 -5.02 -42.61 9.61
CA LYS A 10 -3.76 -41.88 9.35
C LYS A 10 -3.72 -40.54 10.07
N HIS A 11 -4.82 -39.78 10.05
CA HIS A 11 -4.90 -38.50 10.76
C HIS A 11 -4.92 -38.67 12.29
N LEU A 12 -5.67 -39.62 12.81
CA LEU A 12 -5.70 -39.91 14.24
C LEU A 12 -4.35 -40.45 14.76
N ALA A 13 -3.59 -41.20 13.95
CA ALA A 13 -2.26 -41.62 14.29
C ALA A 13 -1.25 -40.47 14.37
N ALA A 14 -1.46 -39.41 13.54
CA ALA A 14 -0.61 -38.24 13.56
C ALA A 14 -0.98 -37.26 14.69
N GLN A 15 -2.28 -37.16 15.05
CA GLN A 15 -2.81 -36.25 16.06
C GLN A 15 -4.01 -36.92 16.79
N ALA A 16 -3.70 -37.63 17.86
CA ALA A 16 -4.69 -38.45 18.59
C ALA A 16 -5.88 -37.68 19.16
N ASP A 17 -5.69 -36.41 19.55
CA ASP A 17 -6.72 -35.55 20.15
C ASP A 17 -7.53 -34.73 19.13
N SER A 18 -7.40 -35.02 17.83
CA SER A 18 -8.09 -34.27 16.79
C SER A 18 -9.59 -34.54 16.78
N VAL A 19 -10.39 -33.46 16.70
CA VAL A 19 -11.83 -33.56 16.42
C VAL A 19 -12.03 -33.80 14.94
N ILE A 20 -12.58 -34.96 14.58
CA ILE A 20 -12.85 -35.34 13.20
C ILE A 20 -14.36 -35.30 12.95
N ILE A 21 -14.77 -34.55 11.95
CA ILE A 21 -16.15 -34.45 11.46
C ILE A 21 -16.19 -35.00 10.04
N VAL A 22 -17.02 -35.96 9.79
CA VAL A 22 -17.27 -36.55 8.47
C VAL A 22 -18.69 -36.21 8.06
N ALA A 23 -18.88 -35.48 6.97
CA ALA A 23 -20.17 -35.06 6.46
C ALA A 23 -20.28 -35.33 4.96
N GLY A 24 -21.44 -35.78 4.51
CA GLY A 24 -21.72 -36.02 3.11
C GLY A 24 -23.04 -36.72 2.86
N ASP A 25 -23.32 -36.98 1.58
CA ASP A 25 -24.39 -37.88 1.17
C ASP A 25 -23.86 -39.31 1.26
N PHE A 26 -24.38 -40.06 2.24
CA PHE A 26 -24.00 -41.44 2.52
C PHE A 26 -24.94 -42.43 1.84
N ASN A 27 -26.07 -41.94 1.29
CA ASN A 27 -27.14 -42.80 0.81
C ASN A 27 -27.52 -43.87 1.85
N HIS A 28 -27.22 -45.13 1.56
CA HIS A 28 -27.49 -46.26 2.48
C HIS A 28 -26.26 -46.72 3.26
N ALA A 29 -25.09 -46.05 3.06
CA ALA A 29 -23.86 -46.45 3.74
C ALA A 29 -23.85 -45.96 5.22
N ASN A 30 -23.30 -46.79 6.11
CA ASN A 30 -23.21 -46.46 7.53
C ASN A 30 -21.75 -46.45 7.99
N LEU A 31 -21.25 -45.28 8.42
CA LEU A 31 -19.90 -45.15 8.90
C LEU A 31 -19.61 -45.93 10.19
N LYS A 32 -20.61 -46.19 11.01
CA LYS A 32 -20.46 -46.93 12.25
C LYS A 32 -20.00 -48.38 12.05
N SER A 33 -20.24 -48.99 10.87
CA SER A 33 -19.81 -50.36 10.56
C SER A 33 -18.28 -50.47 10.49
N VAL A 34 -17.60 -49.37 10.07
CA VAL A 34 -16.12 -49.34 9.91
C VAL A 34 -15.45 -48.47 11.00
N LEU A 35 -16.14 -47.50 11.58
CA LEU A 35 -15.65 -46.63 12.65
C LEU A 35 -16.64 -46.53 13.81
N PRO A 36 -16.70 -47.55 14.71
CA PRO A 36 -17.70 -47.61 15.78
C PRO A 36 -17.71 -46.44 16.77
N LYS A 37 -16.53 -45.78 16.93
CA LYS A 37 -16.38 -44.64 17.85
C LYS A 37 -16.99 -43.34 17.32
N PHE A 38 -17.48 -43.30 16.05
CA PHE A 38 -18.09 -42.10 15.50
C PHE A 38 -19.61 -42.07 15.81
N HIS A 39 -20.07 -40.91 16.25
CA HIS A 39 -21.47 -40.66 16.61
C HIS A 39 -22.23 -39.99 15.46
N LYS A 40 -23.40 -40.50 15.14
CA LYS A 40 -24.30 -39.96 14.13
C LYS A 40 -25.12 -38.79 14.72
N TYR A 41 -25.21 -37.70 13.98
CA TYR A 41 -25.89 -36.47 14.44
C TYR A 41 -27.15 -36.11 13.67
N VAL A 42 -27.37 -36.65 12.47
CA VAL A 42 -28.59 -36.38 11.68
C VAL A 42 -29.63 -37.47 11.96
N ASN A 43 -30.78 -37.05 12.49
CA ASN A 43 -31.88 -37.93 12.87
C ASN A 43 -33.24 -37.51 12.26
N PHE A 44 -33.21 -36.70 11.21
CA PHE A 44 -34.37 -36.19 10.47
C PHE A 44 -34.17 -36.42 8.96
N PRO A 45 -35.28 -36.50 8.17
CA PRO A 45 -35.19 -36.68 6.72
C PRO A 45 -34.44 -35.54 6.05
N THR A 46 -33.52 -35.87 5.12
CA THR A 46 -32.73 -34.91 4.37
C THR A 46 -33.17 -34.81 2.91
N ARG A 47 -33.81 -35.87 2.39
CA ARG A 47 -34.44 -35.90 1.07
C ARG A 47 -35.73 -36.70 1.15
N GLU A 48 -36.86 -36.08 0.84
CA GLU A 48 -38.19 -36.68 0.99
C GLU A 48 -38.39 -37.29 2.39
N LYS A 49 -38.59 -38.61 2.50
CA LYS A 49 -38.70 -39.34 3.76
C LYS A 49 -37.40 -40.01 4.21
N ASN A 50 -36.31 -39.86 3.44
CA ASN A 50 -35.05 -40.56 3.63
C ASN A 50 -34.00 -39.69 4.32
N ILE A 51 -33.17 -40.30 5.14
CA ILE A 51 -31.97 -39.68 5.75
C ILE A 51 -30.78 -40.11 4.92
N LEU A 52 -30.43 -39.40 3.87
CA LEU A 52 -29.34 -39.73 2.97
C LEU A 52 -28.04 -38.98 3.37
N ASP A 53 -28.20 -37.73 3.80
CA ASP A 53 -27.05 -36.94 4.25
C ASP A 53 -26.80 -37.19 5.74
N GLN A 54 -25.55 -37.45 6.07
CA GLN A 54 -25.12 -37.77 7.42
C GLN A 54 -23.98 -36.86 7.86
N VAL A 55 -23.94 -36.63 9.17
CA VAL A 55 -22.79 -36.01 9.82
C VAL A 55 -22.38 -36.88 10.99
N TYR A 56 -21.13 -37.31 10.97
CA TYR A 56 -20.51 -38.11 12.03
C TYR A 56 -19.40 -37.31 12.70
N CYS A 57 -19.22 -37.51 14.02
CA CYS A 57 -18.11 -36.93 14.77
C CYS A 57 -17.56 -37.95 15.77
N ASN A 58 -16.27 -37.93 16.03
CA ASN A 58 -15.61 -38.80 17.02
C ASN A 58 -15.85 -38.36 18.47
N ILE A 59 -16.54 -37.22 18.71
CA ILE A 59 -16.94 -36.76 20.06
C ILE A 59 -18.45 -36.85 20.20
N SER A 60 -18.94 -37.48 21.28
CA SER A 60 -20.36 -37.58 21.56
C SER A 60 -20.94 -36.25 22.09
N ASN A 61 -22.17 -35.91 21.71
CA ASN A 61 -22.95 -34.75 22.20
C ASN A 61 -22.27 -33.39 22.03
N ALA A 62 -21.20 -33.30 21.25
CA ALA A 62 -20.47 -32.06 21.04
C ALA A 62 -21.17 -31.09 20.07
N TYR A 63 -22.11 -31.60 19.27
CA TYR A 63 -22.77 -30.81 18.22
C TYR A 63 -24.28 -31.08 18.18
N LYS A 64 -25.02 -30.18 17.50
CA LYS A 64 -26.44 -30.32 17.21
C LYS A 64 -26.68 -30.10 15.72
N ALA A 65 -27.32 -31.05 15.06
CA ALA A 65 -27.76 -30.91 13.65
C ALA A 65 -29.19 -30.39 13.60
N SER A 66 -29.51 -29.52 12.65
CA SER A 66 -30.88 -29.05 12.38
C SER A 66 -31.05 -28.82 10.86
N PRO A 67 -32.28 -29.06 10.32
CA PRO A 67 -32.55 -28.84 8.91
C PRO A 67 -32.64 -27.36 8.59
N LEU A 68 -32.15 -27.01 7.41
CA LEU A 68 -32.27 -25.70 6.78
C LEU A 68 -32.89 -25.86 5.38
N PRO A 69 -33.43 -24.78 4.80
CA PRO A 69 -33.98 -24.81 3.44
C PRO A 69 -32.97 -25.29 2.39
N HIS A 70 -33.49 -25.88 1.31
CA HIS A 70 -32.67 -26.32 0.18
C HIS A 70 -31.82 -25.20 -0.39
N LEU A 71 -30.57 -25.48 -0.77
CA LEU A 71 -29.68 -24.56 -1.43
C LEU A 71 -29.73 -24.72 -2.95
N GLY A 72 -30.01 -23.63 -3.64
CA GLY A 72 -30.04 -23.62 -5.10
C GLY A 72 -31.12 -24.54 -5.69
N LEU A 73 -30.73 -25.51 -6.52
CA LEU A 73 -31.59 -26.49 -7.17
C LEU A 73 -31.61 -27.86 -6.47
N SER A 74 -30.85 -27.99 -5.36
CA SER A 74 -30.78 -29.26 -4.65
C SER A 74 -32.16 -29.73 -4.19
N ASP A 75 -32.41 -31.01 -4.27
CA ASP A 75 -33.54 -31.70 -3.70
C ASP A 75 -33.25 -32.19 -2.27
N HIS A 76 -32.00 -32.06 -1.81
CA HIS A 76 -31.59 -32.30 -0.44
C HIS A 76 -31.74 -31.05 0.43
N LEU A 77 -32.16 -31.21 1.69
CA LEU A 77 -32.12 -30.14 2.68
C LEU A 77 -30.66 -29.77 3.03
N SER A 78 -30.44 -28.50 3.28
CA SER A 78 -29.17 -28.09 3.88
C SER A 78 -29.13 -28.41 5.35
N LEU A 79 -27.97 -28.76 5.87
CA LEU A 79 -27.80 -29.08 7.28
C LEU A 79 -27.05 -27.96 8.01
N SER A 80 -27.59 -27.52 9.15
CA SER A 80 -26.84 -26.69 10.09
C SER A 80 -26.24 -27.57 11.17
N PHE A 81 -24.93 -27.55 11.31
CA PHE A 81 -24.20 -28.29 12.32
C PHE A 81 -23.53 -27.30 13.27
N ILE A 82 -24.05 -27.20 14.48
CA ILE A 82 -23.71 -26.17 15.45
C ILE A 82 -23.09 -26.82 16.68
N PRO A 83 -21.95 -26.29 17.22
CA PRO A 83 -21.41 -26.76 18.48
C PRO A 83 -22.43 -26.63 19.63
N ALA A 84 -22.59 -27.69 20.43
CA ALA A 84 -23.35 -27.66 21.68
C ALA A 84 -22.60 -26.93 22.80
N TYR A 85 -21.28 -26.80 22.66
CA TYR A 85 -20.39 -26.01 23.53
C TYR A 85 -20.20 -24.60 22.99
N LYS A 86 -19.79 -23.66 23.84
CA LYS A 86 -19.38 -22.31 23.38
C LYS A 86 -17.96 -22.39 22.78
N PRO A 87 -17.79 -22.25 21.44
CA PRO A 87 -16.45 -22.26 20.88
C PRO A 87 -15.67 -21.02 21.36
N LEU A 88 -14.40 -21.20 21.69
CA LEU A 88 -13.45 -20.12 22.00
C LEU A 88 -13.14 -19.24 20.77
N ILE A 89 -13.61 -19.65 19.59
CA ILE A 89 -13.41 -18.88 18.36
C ILE A 89 -14.26 -17.62 18.42
N CYS A 90 -13.63 -16.47 18.56
CA CYS A 90 -14.28 -15.18 18.42
C CYS A 90 -14.86 -15.03 17.02
N ARG A 91 -16.19 -15.08 16.89
CA ARG A 91 -16.85 -14.65 15.65
C ARG A 91 -16.51 -13.16 15.45
N GLN A 92 -15.99 -12.80 14.28
CA GLN A 92 -15.81 -11.40 13.95
C GLN A 92 -17.15 -10.67 14.12
N LYS A 93 -17.21 -9.76 15.08
CA LYS A 93 -18.39 -8.94 15.33
C LYS A 93 -18.66 -8.05 14.13
N THR A 94 -19.94 -7.76 13.86
CA THR A 94 -20.29 -6.72 12.89
C THR A 94 -19.68 -5.40 13.32
N ALA A 95 -18.89 -4.79 12.43
CA ALA A 95 -18.35 -3.47 12.68
C ALA A 95 -19.34 -2.40 12.21
N THR A 96 -19.50 -1.36 12.99
CA THR A 96 -20.19 -0.14 12.56
C THR A 96 -19.19 0.85 12.04
N LYS A 97 -19.50 1.47 10.90
CA LYS A 97 -18.66 2.52 10.30
C LYS A 97 -19.54 3.74 10.07
N THR A 98 -19.12 4.87 10.62
CA THR A 98 -19.71 6.17 10.30
C THR A 98 -19.15 6.69 8.98
N VAL A 99 -20.00 7.09 8.06
CA VAL A 99 -19.66 7.60 6.74
C VAL A 99 -20.35 8.95 6.57
N LYS A 100 -19.60 10.00 6.21
CA LYS A 100 -20.18 11.29 5.85
C LYS A 100 -20.89 11.18 4.50
N VAL A 101 -22.13 11.64 4.43
CA VAL A 101 -22.94 11.68 3.21
C VAL A 101 -22.70 13.02 2.53
N TRP A 102 -22.36 12.96 1.26
CA TRP A 102 -22.11 14.15 0.43
C TRP A 102 -23.22 14.24 -0.62
N THR A 103 -24.07 15.22 -0.49
CA THR A 103 -25.10 15.54 -1.49
C THR A 103 -24.66 16.72 -2.36
N GLU A 104 -25.40 16.99 -3.42
CA GLU A 104 -25.17 18.19 -4.26
C GLU A 104 -25.55 19.46 -3.49
N GLU A 105 -26.61 19.39 -2.69
CA GLU A 105 -27.06 20.47 -1.82
C GLU A 105 -26.00 20.83 -0.77
N ALA A 106 -25.39 19.84 -0.14
CA ALA A 106 -24.30 20.07 0.81
C ALA A 106 -23.09 20.73 0.14
N THR A 107 -22.84 20.41 -1.13
CA THR A 107 -21.75 21.03 -1.89
C THR A 107 -22.08 22.48 -2.25
N ALA A 108 -23.30 22.76 -2.70
CA ALA A 108 -23.76 24.11 -3.01
C ALA A 108 -23.74 25.00 -1.75
N ALA A 109 -24.27 24.51 -0.62
CA ALA A 109 -24.25 25.22 0.65
C ALA A 109 -22.84 25.61 1.11
N LEU A 110 -21.82 24.74 0.85
CA LEU A 110 -20.43 25.09 1.13
C LEU A 110 -19.89 26.17 0.19
N GLN A 111 -20.24 26.13 -1.10
CA GLN A 111 -19.83 27.14 -2.06
C GLN A 111 -20.42 28.50 -1.70
N ASP A 112 -21.72 28.55 -1.39
CA ASP A 112 -22.40 29.76 -0.97
C ASP A 112 -21.81 30.32 0.33
N CYS A 113 -21.55 29.46 1.31
CA CYS A 113 -20.92 29.86 2.58
C CYS A 113 -19.55 30.50 2.34
N PHE A 114 -18.69 29.89 1.53
CA PHE A 114 -17.35 30.40 1.28
C PHE A 114 -17.31 31.60 0.34
N GLU A 115 -18.32 31.79 -0.49
CA GLU A 115 -18.46 32.98 -1.37
C GLU A 115 -18.72 34.25 -0.56
N VAL A 116 -19.55 34.16 0.50
CA VAL A 116 -19.90 35.31 1.36
C VAL A 116 -18.92 35.49 2.53
N THR A 117 -17.94 34.62 2.69
CA THR A 117 -16.98 34.68 3.81
C THR A 117 -15.97 35.81 3.55
N ASP A 118 -15.86 36.75 4.49
CA ASP A 118 -14.72 37.65 4.53
C ASP A 118 -13.50 36.94 5.12
N TRP A 119 -12.62 36.51 4.26
CA TRP A 119 -11.39 35.78 4.64
C TRP A 119 -10.36 36.69 5.32
N GLY A 120 -10.48 38.01 5.21
CA GLY A 120 -9.59 38.99 5.82
C GLY A 120 -9.65 38.97 7.35
N VAL A 121 -10.84 38.71 7.90
CA VAL A 121 -11.07 38.63 9.36
C VAL A 121 -10.14 37.63 10.04
N PHE A 122 -9.77 36.52 9.40
CA PHE A 122 -8.90 35.52 9.99
C PHE A 122 -7.41 35.93 10.04
N ALA A 123 -7.04 36.99 9.33
CA ALA A 123 -5.67 37.51 9.32
C ALA A 123 -5.48 38.61 10.39
N GLU A 124 -6.56 39.22 10.86
CA GLU A 124 -6.48 40.32 11.82
C GLU A 124 -5.92 39.88 13.17
N GLY A 125 -4.85 40.54 13.62
CA GLY A 125 -4.24 40.30 14.92
C GLY A 125 -3.57 38.93 15.10
N THR A 126 -3.40 38.16 14.02
CA THR A 126 -2.80 36.84 14.06
C THR A 126 -1.51 36.76 13.23
N ASP A 127 -0.59 35.86 13.64
CA ASP A 127 0.55 35.50 12.81
C ASP A 127 0.12 34.53 11.68
N LEU A 128 1.04 34.19 10.79
CA LEU A 128 0.79 33.26 9.69
C LEU A 128 0.28 31.87 10.17
N ASN A 129 0.74 31.39 11.34
CA ASN A 129 0.27 30.12 11.89
C ASN A 129 -1.17 30.22 12.38
N GLY A 130 -1.50 31.26 13.12
CA GLY A 130 -2.86 31.55 13.59
C GLY A 130 -3.82 31.74 12.45
N HIS A 131 -3.48 32.58 11.45
CA HIS A 131 -4.27 32.80 10.25
C HIS A 131 -4.56 31.48 9.52
N THR A 132 -3.52 30.68 9.24
CA THR A 132 -3.71 29.41 8.50
C THR A 132 -4.56 28.41 9.28
N SER A 133 -4.34 28.31 10.60
CA SER A 133 -5.14 27.40 11.44
C SER A 133 -6.60 27.83 11.49
N ALA A 134 -6.88 29.12 11.68
CA ALA A 134 -8.23 29.64 11.72
C ALA A 134 -8.99 29.38 10.40
N VAL A 135 -8.34 29.57 9.24
CA VAL A 135 -8.93 29.27 7.92
C VAL A 135 -9.26 27.77 7.80
N LEU A 136 -8.33 26.88 8.17
CA LEU A 136 -8.55 25.44 8.08
C LEU A 136 -9.63 24.93 9.05
N ASP A 137 -9.67 25.48 10.27
CA ASP A 137 -10.67 25.15 11.29
C ASP A 137 -12.06 25.62 10.84
N TYR A 138 -12.16 26.80 10.24
CA TYR A 138 -13.42 27.29 9.68
C TYR A 138 -13.92 26.42 8.52
N ILE A 139 -13.03 26.03 7.59
CA ILE A 139 -13.38 25.11 6.49
C ILE A 139 -13.88 23.78 7.05
N SER A 140 -13.22 23.26 8.10
CA SER A 140 -13.62 22.01 8.74
C SER A 140 -14.97 22.16 9.44
N PHE A 141 -15.19 23.24 10.18
CA PHE A 141 -16.46 23.56 10.84
C PHE A 141 -17.63 23.64 9.85
N CYS A 142 -17.49 24.41 8.77
CA CYS A 142 -18.53 24.49 7.73
C CYS A 142 -18.79 23.11 7.10
N THR A 143 -17.73 22.36 6.83
CA THR A 143 -17.84 21.00 6.29
C THR A 143 -18.62 20.05 7.22
N GLU A 144 -18.42 20.14 8.52
CA GLU A 144 -19.11 19.30 9.51
C GLU A 144 -20.59 19.66 9.63
N ASN A 145 -20.92 20.94 9.55
CA ASN A 145 -22.30 21.42 9.66
C ASN A 145 -23.17 21.08 8.44
N VAL A 146 -22.61 21.01 7.23
CA VAL A 146 -23.39 20.71 6.03
C VAL A 146 -23.41 19.23 5.67
N THR A 147 -22.56 18.39 6.29
CA THR A 147 -22.49 16.95 5.99
C THR A 147 -23.17 16.12 7.05
N GLU A 148 -24.14 15.31 6.64
CA GLU A 148 -24.77 14.32 7.50
C GLU A 148 -23.86 13.10 7.73
N SER A 149 -23.88 12.58 8.93
CA SER A 149 -23.18 11.35 9.28
C SER A 149 -24.14 10.16 9.32
N LYS A 150 -23.87 9.13 8.49
CA LYS A 150 -24.66 7.90 8.45
C LYS A 150 -23.86 6.71 8.98
N THR A 151 -24.41 6.02 9.96
CA THR A 151 -23.80 4.79 10.50
C THR A 151 -24.19 3.59 9.66
N VAL A 152 -23.21 2.91 9.07
CA VAL A 152 -23.37 1.72 8.23
C VAL A 152 -22.82 0.50 8.95
N LYS A 153 -23.63 -0.57 9.07
CA LYS A 153 -23.17 -1.85 9.60
C LYS A 153 -22.41 -2.62 8.51
N VAL A 154 -21.15 -2.96 8.79
CA VAL A 154 -20.30 -3.76 7.91
C VAL A 154 -20.29 -5.20 8.41
N PHE A 155 -20.73 -6.13 7.56
CA PHE A 155 -20.73 -7.56 7.88
C PHE A 155 -19.45 -8.20 7.29
N PRO A 156 -18.68 -8.93 8.09
CA PRO A 156 -17.54 -9.67 7.58
C PRO A 156 -18.01 -10.74 6.57
N ASN A 157 -17.26 -10.97 5.51
CA ASN A 157 -17.54 -11.98 4.48
C ASN A 157 -18.86 -11.81 3.69
N GLN A 158 -19.49 -10.64 3.71
CA GLN A 158 -20.68 -10.38 2.91
C GLN A 158 -20.35 -10.43 1.41
N LYS A 159 -21.12 -11.22 0.64
CA LYS A 159 -20.99 -11.24 -0.81
C LYS A 159 -21.39 -9.87 -1.39
N PRO A 160 -20.64 -9.31 -2.33
CA PRO A 160 -20.83 -7.92 -2.80
C PRO A 160 -22.14 -7.69 -3.57
N TRP A 161 -22.73 -8.75 -4.12
CA TRP A 161 -24.02 -8.71 -4.80
C TRP A 161 -25.20 -8.88 -3.83
N LEU A 162 -24.96 -9.18 -2.54
CA LEU A 162 -26.00 -9.40 -1.53
C LEU A 162 -26.54 -8.03 -1.05
N ASN A 163 -27.55 -7.53 -1.75
CA ASN A 163 -28.25 -6.27 -1.45
C ASN A 163 -29.42 -6.48 -0.45
N SER A 164 -30.13 -5.38 -0.12
CA SER A 164 -31.28 -5.41 0.77
C SER A 164 -32.42 -6.27 0.22
N GLU A 165 -32.71 -6.19 -1.09
CA GLU A 165 -33.75 -6.97 -1.77
C GLU A 165 -33.53 -8.48 -1.61
N VAL A 166 -32.29 -8.95 -1.85
CA VAL A 166 -31.95 -10.37 -1.65
C VAL A 166 -32.05 -10.79 -0.18
N LYS A 167 -31.67 -9.92 0.77
CA LYS A 167 -31.84 -10.20 2.21
C LYS A 167 -33.30 -10.35 2.62
N THR A 168 -34.20 -9.53 2.07
CA THR A 168 -35.65 -9.63 2.30
C THR A 168 -36.20 -10.94 1.73
N LEU A 169 -35.82 -11.30 0.50
CA LEU A 169 -36.23 -12.56 -0.13
C LEU A 169 -35.68 -13.79 0.60
N LEU A 170 -34.49 -13.72 1.20
CA LEU A 170 -33.96 -14.77 2.08
C LEU A 170 -34.81 -14.94 3.32
N LYS A 171 -35.21 -13.84 3.98
CA LYS A 171 -36.09 -13.89 5.14
C LYS A 171 -37.46 -14.45 4.77
N ALA A 172 -38.06 -14.03 3.66
CA ALA A 172 -39.33 -14.54 3.18
C ALA A 172 -39.31 -16.07 2.94
N ARG A 173 -38.22 -16.56 2.32
CA ARG A 173 -38.01 -18.01 2.14
C ARG A 173 -37.94 -18.75 3.50
N ASP A 174 -37.16 -18.21 4.45
CA ASP A 174 -36.98 -18.84 5.76
C ASP A 174 -38.30 -18.85 6.58
N THR A 175 -39.12 -17.80 6.44
CA THR A 175 -40.44 -17.73 7.05
C THR A 175 -41.38 -18.77 6.42
N ALA A 176 -41.43 -18.85 5.09
CA ALA A 176 -42.25 -19.84 4.37
C ALA A 176 -41.81 -21.29 4.68
N PHE A 177 -40.53 -21.53 4.90
CA PHE A 177 -40.01 -22.84 5.32
C PHE A 177 -40.51 -23.22 6.72
N ARG A 178 -40.54 -22.26 7.64
CA ARG A 178 -41.00 -22.50 9.03
C ARG A 178 -42.50 -22.64 9.15
N SER A 179 -43.28 -22.08 8.23
CA SER A 179 -44.76 -22.23 8.23
C SER A 179 -45.23 -23.64 7.84
N GLY A 180 -44.31 -24.43 7.21
CA GLY A 180 -44.66 -25.79 6.76
C GLY A 180 -45.55 -25.86 5.53
N ASP A 181 -45.90 -24.72 4.89
CA ASP A 181 -46.68 -24.69 3.66
C ASP A 181 -45.79 -24.92 2.41
N PRO A 182 -45.91 -26.05 1.71
CA PRO A 182 -45.06 -26.40 0.58
C PRO A 182 -45.21 -25.44 -0.60
N GLN A 183 -46.38 -24.86 -0.82
CA GLN A 183 -46.63 -23.99 -1.96
C GLN A 183 -45.99 -22.62 -1.73
N SER A 184 -46.23 -21.99 -0.57
CA SER A 184 -45.56 -20.74 -0.19
C SER A 184 -44.04 -20.85 -0.18
N TYR A 185 -43.51 -21.98 0.28
CA TYR A 185 -42.05 -22.22 0.24
C TYR A 185 -41.52 -22.33 -1.19
N LYS A 186 -42.20 -23.04 -2.10
CA LYS A 186 -41.83 -23.17 -3.51
C LYS A 186 -41.80 -21.81 -4.21
N ASP A 187 -42.79 -20.97 -3.96
CA ASP A 187 -42.87 -19.62 -4.54
C ASP A 187 -41.80 -18.67 -3.98
N ALA A 188 -41.60 -18.68 -2.66
CA ALA A 188 -40.54 -17.90 -2.02
C ALA A 188 -39.15 -18.31 -2.53
N ARG A 189 -38.89 -19.59 -2.74
CA ARG A 189 -37.64 -20.12 -3.32
C ARG A 189 -37.45 -19.67 -4.76
N LYS A 190 -38.49 -19.69 -5.60
CA LYS A 190 -38.48 -19.21 -6.97
C LYS A 190 -38.16 -17.72 -7.06
N ASN A 191 -38.79 -16.92 -6.18
CA ASN A 191 -38.59 -15.48 -6.11
C ASN A 191 -37.17 -15.15 -5.64
N LEU A 192 -36.63 -15.83 -4.63
CA LEU A 192 -35.26 -15.69 -4.17
C LEU A 192 -34.26 -15.99 -5.29
N ARG A 193 -34.45 -17.07 -6.05
CA ARG A 193 -33.59 -17.42 -7.19
C ARG A 193 -33.55 -16.31 -8.23
N ARG A 194 -34.73 -15.75 -8.59
CA ARG A 194 -34.82 -14.60 -9.52
C ARG A 194 -34.10 -13.36 -8.98
N GLY A 195 -34.32 -13.04 -7.69
CA GLY A 195 -33.66 -11.91 -7.02
C GLY A 195 -32.13 -12.04 -6.99
N ILE A 196 -31.60 -13.25 -6.72
CA ILE A 196 -30.15 -13.51 -6.75
C ILE A 196 -29.58 -13.30 -8.15
N ILE A 197 -30.25 -13.80 -9.19
CA ILE A 197 -29.81 -13.63 -10.59
C ILE A 197 -29.78 -12.13 -10.95
N LYS A 198 -30.85 -11.38 -10.61
CA LYS A 198 -30.93 -9.93 -10.84
C LYS A 198 -29.81 -9.18 -10.11
N ALA A 199 -29.58 -9.48 -8.84
CA ALA A 199 -28.54 -8.86 -8.03
C ALA A 199 -27.11 -9.13 -8.58
N LYS A 200 -26.85 -10.37 -9.02
CA LYS A 200 -25.57 -10.73 -9.66
C LYS A 200 -25.36 -9.97 -10.99
N ARG A 201 -26.41 -9.84 -11.82
CA ARG A 201 -26.35 -9.05 -13.06
C ARG A 201 -26.06 -7.56 -12.78
N SER A 202 -26.78 -6.96 -11.83
CA SER A 202 -26.52 -5.56 -11.43
C SER A 202 -25.11 -5.34 -10.90
N TYR A 203 -24.57 -6.32 -10.16
CA TYR A 203 -23.19 -6.26 -9.70
C TYR A 203 -22.18 -6.39 -10.84
N GLN A 204 -22.43 -7.27 -11.80
CA GLN A 204 -21.65 -7.41 -13.03
C GLN A 204 -21.61 -6.10 -13.82
N GLN A 205 -22.78 -5.49 -14.09
CA GLN A 205 -22.88 -4.20 -14.79
C GLN A 205 -22.07 -3.09 -14.10
N ARG A 206 -22.04 -3.07 -12.76
CA ARG A 206 -21.23 -2.13 -11.98
C ARG A 206 -19.73 -2.33 -12.20
N ILE A 207 -19.28 -3.58 -12.27
CA ILE A 207 -17.89 -3.89 -12.59
C ILE A 207 -17.57 -3.48 -14.03
N GLU A 208 -18.45 -3.77 -14.98
CA GLU A 208 -18.31 -3.34 -16.38
C GLU A 208 -18.18 -1.82 -16.50
N ALA A 209 -18.99 -1.06 -15.76
CA ALA A 209 -18.90 0.40 -15.73
C ALA A 209 -17.54 0.90 -15.25
N HIS A 210 -16.87 0.18 -14.32
CA HIS A 210 -15.52 0.53 -13.89
C HIS A 210 -14.46 0.31 -15.00
N PHE A 211 -14.65 -0.66 -15.88
CA PHE A 211 -13.79 -0.87 -17.04
C PHE A 211 -13.96 0.27 -18.06
N TYR A 212 -15.20 0.64 -18.38
CA TYR A 212 -15.48 1.70 -19.36
C TYR A 212 -15.09 3.10 -18.87
N SER A 213 -15.16 3.35 -17.57
CA SER A 213 -14.75 4.62 -16.96
C SER A 213 -13.26 4.71 -16.65
N ASN A 214 -12.42 3.77 -17.10
CA ASN A 214 -10.99 3.66 -16.79
C ASN A 214 -10.68 3.71 -15.27
N ASN A 215 -11.64 3.30 -14.44
CA ASN A 215 -11.46 3.23 -13.00
C ASN A 215 -10.73 1.95 -12.60
N SER A 216 -9.41 1.93 -12.80
CA SER A 216 -8.56 0.76 -12.53
C SER A 216 -8.67 0.25 -11.09
N ARG A 217 -8.84 1.14 -10.12
CA ARG A 217 -9.02 0.76 -8.71
C ARG A 217 -10.34 0.02 -8.47
N GLY A 218 -11.44 0.55 -9.00
CA GLY A 218 -12.76 -0.09 -8.90
C GLY A 218 -12.78 -1.44 -9.63
N MET A 219 -12.14 -1.51 -10.78
CA MET A 219 -11.93 -2.75 -11.54
C MET A 219 -11.19 -3.82 -10.70
N TRP A 220 -10.01 -3.49 -10.16
CA TRP A 220 -9.23 -4.43 -9.36
C TRP A 220 -9.93 -4.84 -8.07
N GLN A 221 -10.67 -3.93 -7.42
CA GLN A 221 -11.48 -4.25 -6.26
C GLN A 221 -12.62 -5.23 -6.62
N GLY A 222 -13.29 -5.01 -7.74
CA GLY A 222 -14.30 -5.92 -8.29
C GLY A 222 -13.71 -7.31 -8.58
N ILE A 223 -12.54 -7.37 -9.24
CA ILE A 223 -11.83 -8.62 -9.52
C ILE A 223 -11.47 -9.36 -8.23
N LYS A 224 -10.85 -8.69 -7.27
CA LYS A 224 -10.50 -9.29 -5.96
C LYS A 224 -11.72 -9.88 -5.28
N THR A 225 -12.83 -9.17 -5.29
CA THR A 225 -14.07 -9.60 -4.67
C THR A 225 -14.70 -10.79 -5.39
N LEU A 226 -14.70 -10.80 -6.73
CA LEU A 226 -15.20 -11.94 -7.53
C LEU A 226 -14.34 -13.19 -7.39
N THR A 227 -13.04 -13.02 -7.28
CA THR A 227 -12.09 -14.14 -7.19
C THR A 227 -11.94 -14.68 -5.76
N GLY A 228 -12.47 -13.97 -4.77
CA GLY A 228 -12.23 -14.27 -3.36
C GLY A 228 -10.77 -14.04 -2.94
N TYR A 229 -9.98 -13.39 -3.79
CA TYR A 229 -8.58 -13.06 -3.50
C TYR A 229 -8.54 -11.84 -2.57
N ASN A 230 -8.85 -12.08 -1.31
CA ASN A 230 -8.57 -11.12 -0.27
C ASN A 230 -7.13 -11.37 0.20
N ASN A 231 -6.25 -10.41 -0.03
CA ASN A 231 -5.11 -10.26 0.83
C ASN A 231 -5.66 -9.82 2.20
N ASN A 232 -6.24 -10.75 2.94
CA ASN A 232 -6.59 -10.52 4.33
C ASN A 232 -5.28 -10.44 5.12
N THR A 233 -4.60 -9.33 5.00
CA THR A 233 -3.75 -8.81 6.04
C THR A 233 -4.66 -8.29 7.15
N THR A 234 -5.43 -9.13 7.77
CA THR A 234 -5.81 -8.93 9.16
C THR A 234 -4.57 -9.29 9.96
N ALA A 235 -3.56 -8.40 9.90
CA ALA A 235 -2.66 -8.29 11.01
C ALA A 235 -3.58 -8.14 12.23
N THR A 236 -3.60 -9.12 13.10
CA THR A 236 -4.20 -8.99 14.43
C THR A 236 -3.57 -7.74 14.99
N ILE A 237 -4.35 -6.64 15.03
CA ILE A 237 -3.95 -5.43 15.74
C ILE A 237 -3.71 -5.94 17.15
N SER A 238 -2.45 -5.95 17.57
CA SER A 238 -2.12 -6.37 18.92
C SER A 238 -2.98 -5.52 19.87
N SER A 239 -3.52 -6.15 20.89
CA SER A 239 -4.34 -5.47 21.91
C SER A 239 -3.53 -4.44 22.71
N ASP A 240 -2.24 -4.32 22.43
CA ASP A 240 -1.31 -3.42 23.09
C ASP A 240 -1.71 -1.95 22.84
N SER A 241 -2.06 -1.26 23.91
CA SER A 241 -2.45 0.15 23.89
C SER A 241 -1.28 1.08 23.60
N THR A 242 -0.04 0.66 23.88
CA THR A 242 1.19 1.46 23.77
C THR A 242 1.84 1.37 22.39
N LEU A 243 1.38 0.44 21.54
CA LEU A 243 1.98 0.20 20.22
C LEU A 243 2.05 1.45 19.31
N PRO A 244 1.05 2.37 19.27
CA PRO A 244 1.18 3.60 18.47
C PRO A 244 2.34 4.49 18.93
N ASP A 245 2.56 4.65 20.23
CA ASP A 245 3.67 5.43 20.78
C ASP A 245 5.01 4.76 20.51
N THR A 246 5.09 3.46 20.72
CA THR A 246 6.29 2.65 20.41
C THR A 246 6.66 2.76 18.93
N LEU A 247 5.67 2.70 18.02
CA LEU A 247 5.90 2.87 16.58
C LEU A 247 6.32 4.32 16.25
N ASN A 248 5.75 5.33 16.93
CA ASN A 248 6.12 6.72 16.71
C ASN A 248 7.59 6.96 17.07
N GLN A 249 8.04 6.49 18.21
CA GLN A 249 9.45 6.52 18.62
C GLN A 249 10.34 5.73 17.65
N PHE A 250 9.90 4.54 17.23
CA PHE A 250 10.65 3.73 16.28
C PHE A 250 10.83 4.43 14.92
N PHE A 251 9.81 5.12 14.43
CA PHE A 251 9.91 5.87 13.15
C PHE A 251 10.76 7.14 13.30
N ALA A 252 10.80 7.72 14.50
CA ALA A 252 11.60 8.90 14.83
C ALA A 252 13.07 8.58 15.21
N ARG A 253 13.48 7.30 15.31
CA ARG A 253 14.80 6.89 15.83
C ARG A 253 16.02 7.44 15.09
N PHE A 254 15.83 7.97 13.90
CA PHE A 254 16.88 8.61 13.11
C PHE A 254 16.88 10.13 13.26
N ASP A 255 15.92 10.68 14.03
CA ASP A 255 15.89 12.10 14.30
C ASP A 255 17.12 12.48 15.13
N ARG A 256 17.89 13.43 14.64
CA ARG A 256 18.98 14.02 15.37
C ARG A 256 18.52 15.39 15.79
N HIS A 257 18.42 15.61 17.09
CA HIS A 257 18.33 16.97 17.61
C HIS A 257 19.58 17.69 17.12
N SER A 258 19.40 18.53 16.10
CA SER A 258 20.48 19.32 15.55
C SER A 258 20.92 20.31 16.63
N GLU A 259 22.01 19.99 17.32
CA GLU A 259 22.73 20.99 18.06
C GLU A 259 23.29 21.99 17.05
N ASN A 260 22.73 23.18 17.09
CA ASN A 260 23.29 24.44 16.62
C ASN A 260 23.94 24.54 15.23
N SER A 261 23.15 24.94 14.26
CA SER A 261 23.54 26.03 13.34
C SER A 261 22.28 26.59 12.67
N ASP A 262 21.70 27.63 13.26
CA ASP A 262 20.58 28.39 12.65
C ASP A 262 21.05 29.29 11.48
N THR A 263 22.34 29.22 11.14
CA THR A 263 22.88 30.00 10.05
C THR A 263 22.53 29.37 8.71
N LEU A 264 21.61 29.99 7.98
CA LEU A 264 21.47 29.81 6.55
C LEU A 264 22.77 30.19 5.87
N PRO A 265 23.21 29.46 4.80
CA PRO A 265 24.43 29.79 4.05
C PRO A 265 24.43 31.22 3.49
N VAL A 266 23.26 31.76 3.19
CA VAL A 266 23.08 33.13 2.67
C VAL A 266 21.75 33.70 3.18
N PRO A 267 21.70 34.93 3.71
CA PRO A 267 20.45 35.59 4.07
C PRO A 267 19.52 35.70 2.87
N PRO A 268 18.19 35.58 3.05
CA PRO A 268 17.23 35.79 1.95
C PRO A 268 17.38 37.17 1.33
N THR A 269 17.52 37.23 0.01
CA THR A 269 17.55 38.49 -0.73
C THR A 269 16.19 38.74 -1.37
N ASN A 270 15.70 40.00 -1.32
CA ASN A 270 14.40 40.38 -1.88
C ASN A 270 14.29 40.19 -3.42
N LYS A 271 15.38 39.86 -4.11
CA LYS A 271 15.39 39.76 -5.57
C LYS A 271 14.78 38.46 -6.12
N ASP A 272 14.65 37.41 -5.29
CA ASP A 272 14.23 36.06 -5.73
C ASP A 272 12.90 35.63 -5.12
N LEU A 273 12.03 36.56 -4.78
CA LEU A 273 10.73 36.26 -4.16
C LEU A 273 9.80 35.59 -5.15
N LEU A 274 9.50 34.32 -4.88
CA LEU A 274 8.50 33.55 -5.61
C LEU A 274 7.11 34.06 -5.28
N GLN A 275 6.32 34.40 -6.29
CA GLN A 275 4.92 34.83 -6.13
C GLN A 275 4.00 33.90 -6.91
N LEU A 276 3.02 33.32 -6.22
CA LEU A 276 1.97 32.50 -6.80
C LEU A 276 0.76 33.34 -7.17
N GLN A 277 0.05 32.94 -8.23
CA GLN A 277 -1.14 33.61 -8.72
C GLN A 277 -2.40 32.81 -8.38
N PRO A 278 -3.56 33.45 -8.09
CA PRO A 278 -4.80 32.76 -7.73
C PRO A 278 -5.26 31.72 -8.77
N HIS A 279 -5.05 31.97 -10.05
CA HIS A 279 -5.41 31.02 -11.11
C HIS A 279 -4.60 29.72 -11.05
N GLN A 280 -3.33 29.76 -10.61
CA GLN A 280 -2.47 28.58 -10.44
C GLN A 280 -2.94 27.74 -9.24
N VAL A 281 -3.28 28.40 -8.13
CA VAL A 281 -3.83 27.76 -6.93
C VAL A 281 -5.18 27.11 -7.27
N ARG A 282 -6.09 27.85 -7.92
CA ARG A 282 -7.39 27.35 -8.40
C ARG A 282 -7.23 26.09 -9.28
N ALA A 283 -6.37 26.15 -10.27
CA ALA A 283 -6.10 25.01 -11.17
C ALA A 283 -5.59 23.78 -10.41
N THR A 284 -4.78 24.00 -9.38
CA THR A 284 -4.23 22.92 -8.55
C THR A 284 -5.29 22.32 -7.63
N LEU A 285 -6.15 23.13 -7.02
CA LEU A 285 -7.29 22.67 -6.21
C LEU A 285 -8.28 21.85 -7.05
N ARG A 286 -8.63 22.29 -8.26
CA ARG A 286 -9.52 21.56 -9.18
C ARG A 286 -8.98 20.18 -9.58
N ARG A 287 -7.64 19.96 -9.55
CA ARG A 287 -6.98 18.68 -9.85
C ARG A 287 -6.87 17.75 -8.64
N VAL A 288 -7.34 18.14 -7.47
CA VAL A 288 -7.28 17.32 -6.25
C VAL A 288 -8.05 16.02 -6.44
N ASN A 289 -7.42 14.91 -6.03
CA ASN A 289 -8.09 13.61 -6.02
C ASN A 289 -8.96 13.46 -4.78
N VAL A 290 -10.28 13.55 -4.96
CA VAL A 290 -11.30 13.47 -3.90
C VAL A 290 -11.33 12.14 -3.11
N ARG A 291 -10.64 11.12 -3.60
CA ARG A 291 -10.60 9.78 -2.96
C ARG A 291 -9.43 9.61 -1.98
N LYS A 292 -8.52 10.58 -1.89
CA LYS A 292 -7.43 10.53 -0.92
C LYS A 292 -7.95 10.83 0.48
N ALA A 293 -7.36 10.15 1.47
CA ALA A 293 -7.63 10.43 2.87
C ALA A 293 -7.18 11.87 3.22
N PRO A 294 -7.94 12.58 4.05
CA PRO A 294 -7.51 13.87 4.57
C PRO A 294 -6.28 13.72 5.46
N GLY A 295 -5.54 14.80 5.64
CA GLY A 295 -4.45 14.91 6.60
C GLY A 295 -4.94 15.10 8.04
N PRO A 296 -4.03 15.51 8.94
CA PRO A 296 -4.39 15.86 10.32
C PRO A 296 -5.39 17.03 10.44
N ASP A 297 -5.43 17.91 9.45
CA ASP A 297 -6.35 19.03 9.29
C ASP A 297 -7.82 18.61 9.09
N GLY A 298 -8.07 17.34 8.81
CA GLY A 298 -9.42 16.82 8.58
C GLY A 298 -10.10 17.30 7.28
N VAL A 299 -9.51 18.23 6.51
CA VAL A 299 -10.11 18.82 5.32
C VAL A 299 -10.14 17.82 4.16
N PRO A 300 -11.34 17.41 3.68
CA PRO A 300 -11.45 16.43 2.61
C PRO A 300 -11.08 17.05 1.26
N GLY A 301 -10.41 16.30 0.40
CA GLY A 301 -10.09 16.75 -0.96
C GLY A 301 -11.31 17.07 -1.82
N ARG A 302 -12.51 16.59 -1.46
CA ARG A 302 -13.75 16.93 -2.13
C ARG A 302 -14.11 18.40 -1.91
N VAL A 303 -13.95 18.93 -0.69
CA VAL A 303 -14.19 20.34 -0.36
C VAL A 303 -13.24 21.24 -1.16
N LEU A 304 -11.94 20.96 -1.08
CA LEU A 304 -10.92 21.72 -1.80
C LEU A 304 -11.16 21.75 -3.31
N LYS A 305 -11.67 20.65 -3.88
CA LYS A 305 -11.97 20.59 -5.31
C LYS A 305 -13.26 21.29 -5.67
N ALA A 306 -14.33 21.11 -4.89
CA ALA A 306 -15.64 21.67 -5.18
C ALA A 306 -15.69 23.19 -4.98
N CYS A 307 -14.98 23.67 -3.95
CA CYS A 307 -14.92 25.10 -3.60
C CYS A 307 -13.59 25.74 -4.06
N ALA A 308 -13.00 25.25 -5.16
CA ALA A 308 -11.71 25.73 -5.64
C ALA A 308 -11.72 27.21 -6.05
N ASP A 309 -12.85 27.72 -6.49
CA ASP A 309 -13.02 29.12 -6.88
C ASP A 309 -13.01 30.04 -5.66
N GLN A 310 -13.77 29.71 -4.64
CA GLN A 310 -13.90 30.44 -3.38
C GLN A 310 -12.63 30.40 -2.52
N LEU A 311 -11.92 29.28 -2.56
CA LEU A 311 -10.73 29.06 -1.72
C LEU A 311 -9.41 29.50 -2.37
N ALA A 312 -9.41 29.81 -3.67
CA ALA A 312 -8.18 30.11 -4.40
C ALA A 312 -7.46 31.35 -3.86
N GLU A 313 -8.17 32.41 -3.55
CA GLU A 313 -7.59 33.70 -3.11
C GLU A 313 -7.00 33.59 -1.71
N VAL A 314 -7.75 33.04 -0.75
CA VAL A 314 -7.29 32.90 0.63
C VAL A 314 -6.04 32.01 0.70
N PHE A 315 -6.00 30.90 -0.03
CA PHE A 315 -4.80 30.07 -0.06
C PHE A 315 -3.65 30.69 -0.83
N THR A 316 -3.92 31.53 -1.85
CA THR A 316 -2.84 32.29 -2.52
C THR A 316 -2.19 33.27 -1.54
N THR A 317 -2.98 33.97 -0.75
CA THR A 317 -2.49 34.88 0.29
C THR A 317 -1.63 34.15 1.31
N ILE A 318 -2.12 33.03 1.87
CA ILE A 318 -1.39 32.21 2.83
C ILE A 318 -0.07 31.70 2.23
N PHE A 319 -0.09 31.20 1.00
CA PHE A 319 1.10 30.65 0.35
C PHE A 319 2.14 31.73 0.05
N ASN A 320 1.72 32.89 -0.43
CA ASN A 320 2.62 34.03 -0.70
C ASN A 320 3.21 34.59 0.59
N LEU A 321 2.44 34.70 1.67
CA LEU A 321 2.96 35.09 2.99
C LEU A 321 3.97 34.05 3.50
N SER A 322 3.69 32.76 3.34
CA SER A 322 4.61 31.68 3.70
C SER A 322 5.94 31.78 2.94
N LEU A 323 5.90 32.07 1.64
CA LEU A 323 7.09 32.24 0.81
C LEU A 323 7.86 33.52 1.16
N LEU A 324 7.15 34.62 1.39
CA LEU A 324 7.73 35.91 1.78
C LEU A 324 8.48 35.81 3.11
N GLN A 325 7.86 35.17 4.10
CA GLN A 325 8.43 35.00 5.44
C GLN A 325 9.42 33.80 5.52
N SER A 326 9.48 32.96 4.48
CA SER A 326 10.20 31.70 4.49
C SER A 326 9.80 30.76 5.64
N VAL A 327 8.53 30.80 6.04
CA VAL A 327 7.95 30.01 7.14
C VAL A 327 6.77 29.19 6.63
N VAL A 328 6.75 27.91 6.95
CA VAL A 328 5.62 27.03 6.66
C VAL A 328 4.76 26.85 7.91
N PRO A 329 3.48 27.17 7.88
CA PRO A 329 2.58 26.97 9.03
C PRO A 329 2.64 25.57 9.59
N ALA A 330 2.69 25.45 10.94
CA ALA A 330 2.84 24.18 11.62
C ALA A 330 1.72 23.18 11.30
N CYS A 331 0.49 23.66 11.12
CA CYS A 331 -0.65 22.84 10.70
C CYS A 331 -0.43 22.21 9.31
N LEU A 332 0.27 22.90 8.40
CA LEU A 332 0.63 22.38 7.07
C LEU A 332 1.81 21.40 7.10
N LYS A 333 2.67 21.47 8.13
CA LYS A 333 3.80 20.55 8.34
C LYS A 333 3.39 19.24 9.03
N SER A 334 2.25 19.21 9.71
CA SER A 334 1.78 18.07 10.51
C SER A 334 1.56 16.81 9.68
N ALA A 335 1.89 15.65 10.25
CA ALA A 335 1.69 14.35 9.60
C ALA A 335 1.06 13.33 10.55
N THR A 336 0.07 12.58 10.06
CA THR A 336 -0.42 11.37 10.70
C THR A 336 0.14 10.16 9.98
N ILE A 337 0.96 9.39 10.68
CA ILE A 337 1.52 8.13 10.13
C ILE A 337 0.51 7.01 10.33
N VAL A 338 0.20 6.29 9.25
CA VAL A 338 -0.55 5.05 9.28
C VAL A 338 0.43 3.90 9.00
N PRO A 339 0.72 3.05 10.01
CA PRO A 339 1.62 1.93 9.83
C PRO A 339 0.93 0.83 9.00
N ILE A 340 1.53 0.47 7.87
CA ILE A 340 1.03 -0.59 6.98
C ILE A 340 1.96 -1.80 7.07
N PRO A 341 1.45 -3.00 7.42
CA PRO A 341 2.25 -4.21 7.43
C PRO A 341 2.89 -4.51 6.07
N LYS A 342 4.18 -4.80 6.02
CA LYS A 342 4.91 -5.26 4.83
C LYS A 342 4.59 -6.72 4.49
N ARG A 343 4.21 -7.51 5.51
CA ARG A 343 3.95 -8.96 5.44
C ARG A 343 2.64 -9.30 6.14
N ASN A 344 2.11 -10.50 5.88
CA ASN A 344 0.87 -10.98 6.53
C ASN A 344 1.05 -11.23 8.04
N THR A 345 2.23 -11.68 8.47
CA THR A 345 2.65 -11.82 9.86
C THR A 345 3.62 -10.71 10.20
N VAL A 346 3.35 -9.98 11.27
CA VAL A 346 4.19 -8.92 11.80
C VAL A 346 4.88 -9.45 13.04
N ASN A 347 6.21 -9.51 13.02
CA ASN A 347 7.02 -10.04 14.12
C ASN A 347 7.82 -8.93 14.83
N CYS A 348 8.09 -7.82 14.14
CA CYS A 348 8.86 -6.71 14.69
C CYS A 348 8.36 -5.36 14.14
N LEU A 349 8.77 -4.27 14.76
CA LEU A 349 8.40 -2.89 14.37
C LEU A 349 8.86 -2.57 12.94
N ASN A 350 9.96 -3.16 12.48
CA ASN A 350 10.48 -2.96 11.13
C ASN A 350 9.61 -3.59 10.03
N ASP A 351 8.67 -4.47 10.39
CA ASP A 351 7.70 -5.04 9.44
C ASP A 351 6.58 -4.05 9.06
N TYR A 352 6.53 -2.87 9.65
CA TYR A 352 5.63 -1.80 9.26
C TYR A 352 6.31 -0.81 8.30
N ARG A 353 5.51 -0.29 7.34
CA ARG A 353 5.84 0.90 6.54
C ARG A 353 5.13 2.11 7.12
N PRO A 354 5.81 3.21 7.42
CA PRO A 354 5.18 4.46 7.80
C PRO A 354 4.60 5.13 6.54
N VAL A 355 3.29 5.23 6.44
CA VAL A 355 2.64 6.01 5.38
C VAL A 355 2.15 7.32 5.97
N ALA A 356 2.76 8.44 5.58
CA ALA A 356 2.41 9.76 6.07
C ALA A 356 1.16 10.31 5.35
N LEU A 357 0.16 10.66 6.12
CA LEU A 357 -0.98 11.45 5.71
C LEU A 357 -0.69 12.92 6.10
N THR A 358 -0.29 13.73 5.14
CA THR A 358 -0.14 15.18 5.27
C THR A 358 -1.38 15.88 4.73
N PRO A 359 -1.66 17.12 5.11
CA PRO A 359 -2.78 17.90 4.58
C PRO A 359 -2.79 17.92 3.06
N ILE A 360 -3.98 17.82 2.46
CA ILE A 360 -4.10 17.83 1.00
C ILE A 360 -3.72 19.19 0.45
N ILE A 361 -4.00 20.25 1.18
CA ILE A 361 -3.64 21.63 0.82
C ILE A 361 -2.11 21.80 0.77
N THR A 362 -1.36 21.19 1.70
CA THR A 362 0.12 21.19 1.65
C THR A 362 0.60 20.55 0.35
N LYS A 363 0.01 19.43 -0.07
CA LYS A 363 0.37 18.79 -1.36
C LYS A 363 0.04 19.66 -2.57
N CYS A 364 -0.95 20.55 -2.48
CA CYS A 364 -1.24 21.55 -3.50
C CYS A 364 -0.12 22.61 -3.51
N PHE A 365 0.28 23.10 -2.35
CA PHE A 365 1.38 24.05 -2.21
C PHE A 365 2.70 23.47 -2.75
N GLU A 366 3.07 22.26 -2.34
CA GLU A 366 4.24 21.56 -2.86
C GLU A 366 4.23 21.43 -4.39
N ARG A 367 3.07 21.16 -5.02
CA ARG A 367 2.96 21.09 -6.50
C ARG A 367 3.18 22.44 -7.18
N LEU A 368 2.83 23.52 -6.51
CA LEU A 368 3.08 24.87 -7.04
C LEU A 368 4.55 25.26 -6.94
N ILE A 369 5.26 24.78 -5.90
CA ILE A 369 6.69 25.02 -5.72
C ILE A 369 7.56 24.10 -6.61
N LEU A 370 7.12 22.89 -6.89
CA LEU A 370 7.87 21.87 -7.62
C LEU A 370 8.45 22.36 -8.98
N PRO A 371 7.72 23.11 -9.83
CA PRO A 371 8.25 23.61 -11.10
C PRO A 371 9.44 24.56 -10.92
N PHE A 372 9.42 25.39 -9.89
CA PHE A 372 10.50 26.34 -9.62
C PHE A 372 11.79 25.66 -9.17
N ILE A 373 11.67 24.61 -8.34
CA ILE A 373 12.83 23.78 -8.00
C ILE A 373 13.37 23.10 -9.26
N ARG A 374 12.49 22.56 -10.10
CA ARG A 374 12.91 21.86 -11.32
C ARG A 374 13.57 22.77 -12.36
N SER A 375 13.13 24.01 -12.49
CA SER A 375 13.73 24.96 -13.46
C SER A 375 15.15 25.41 -13.08
N ALA A 376 15.50 25.32 -11.79
CA ALA A 376 16.83 25.64 -11.29
C ALA A 376 17.82 24.47 -11.38
N ILE A 377 17.34 23.25 -11.66
CA ILE A 377 18.18 22.04 -11.71
C ILE A 377 18.77 21.88 -13.11
N PRO A 378 20.11 21.72 -13.26
CA PRO A 378 20.72 21.38 -14.54
C PRO A 378 20.15 20.09 -15.14
N ALA A 379 19.92 20.08 -16.45
CA ALA A 379 19.29 18.95 -17.15
C ALA A 379 20.13 17.66 -17.08
N ASP A 380 21.44 17.81 -17.01
CA ASP A 380 22.45 16.74 -16.96
C ASP A 380 22.83 16.32 -15.53
N LEU A 381 22.26 16.96 -14.51
CA LEU A 381 22.53 16.62 -13.11
C LEU A 381 22.26 15.14 -12.87
N ASP A 382 23.29 14.41 -12.40
CA ASP A 382 23.20 13.01 -11.97
C ASP A 382 22.56 12.07 -13.01
N GLN A 383 23.25 11.89 -14.13
CA GLN A 383 22.76 11.08 -15.27
C GLN A 383 22.40 9.63 -14.91
N HIS A 384 22.94 9.10 -13.82
CA HIS A 384 22.71 7.73 -13.35
C HIS A 384 21.56 7.60 -12.32
N GLN A 385 20.84 8.69 -12.01
CA GLN A 385 19.58 8.64 -11.27
C GLN A 385 18.42 8.49 -12.25
N PHE A 386 17.71 7.37 -12.15
CA PHE A 386 16.59 7.03 -13.06
C PHE A 386 15.21 7.32 -12.46
N ALA A 387 15.08 7.37 -11.13
CA ALA A 387 13.80 7.64 -10.49
C ALA A 387 13.41 9.12 -10.56
N TYR A 388 12.10 9.37 -10.65
CA TYR A 388 11.47 10.71 -10.60
C TYR A 388 11.89 11.67 -11.72
N ARG A 389 12.44 11.13 -12.79
CA ARG A 389 12.83 11.87 -13.99
C ARG A 389 11.88 11.57 -15.15
N ALA A 390 11.61 12.60 -15.96
CA ALA A 390 10.86 12.42 -17.20
C ALA A 390 11.65 11.53 -18.16
N ASN A 391 10.96 10.65 -18.87
CA ASN A 391 11.54 9.74 -19.88
C ASN A 391 12.63 8.80 -19.32
N ARG A 392 12.58 8.48 -18.02
CA ARG A 392 13.44 7.48 -17.37
C ARG A 392 12.58 6.45 -16.65
N SER A 393 12.95 5.19 -16.74
CA SER A 393 12.21 4.06 -16.18
C SER A 393 13.10 3.10 -15.39
N THR A 394 12.49 2.13 -14.73
CA THR A 394 13.23 1.00 -14.12
C THR A 394 13.94 0.16 -15.16
N GLU A 395 13.37 0.08 -16.38
CA GLU A 395 13.95 -0.67 -17.50
C GLU A 395 15.28 -0.04 -17.91
N ASP A 396 15.35 1.30 -18.04
CA ASP A 396 16.58 2.00 -18.40
C ASP A 396 17.70 1.76 -17.38
N ALA A 397 17.36 1.75 -16.08
CA ALA A 397 18.31 1.46 -15.00
C ALA A 397 18.84 0.01 -15.09
N VAL A 398 17.94 -0.96 -15.35
CA VAL A 398 18.32 -2.38 -15.52
C VAL A 398 19.17 -2.55 -16.78
N ILE A 399 18.77 -1.93 -17.91
CA ILE A 399 19.52 -1.98 -19.16
C ILE A 399 20.91 -1.38 -18.97
N MET A 400 21.04 -0.22 -18.34
CA MET A 400 22.34 0.41 -18.07
C MET A 400 23.25 -0.55 -17.29
N ALA A 401 22.77 -1.10 -16.17
CA ALA A 401 23.57 -1.98 -15.33
C ALA A 401 23.97 -3.28 -16.05
N THR A 402 23.02 -3.92 -16.77
CA THR A 402 23.29 -5.17 -17.48
C THR A 402 24.12 -4.98 -18.73
N HIS A 403 23.90 -3.92 -19.51
CA HIS A 403 24.70 -3.60 -20.69
C HIS A 403 26.15 -3.30 -20.32
N THR A 404 26.37 -2.47 -19.29
CA THR A 404 27.71 -2.18 -18.77
C THR A 404 28.43 -3.46 -18.37
N ALA A 405 27.75 -4.37 -17.67
CA ALA A 405 28.32 -5.65 -17.26
C ALA A 405 28.65 -6.55 -18.46
N LEU A 406 27.72 -6.74 -19.41
CA LEU A 406 27.91 -7.61 -20.57
C LEU A 406 29.02 -7.12 -21.49
N THR A 407 29.07 -5.82 -21.78
CA THR A 407 30.14 -5.24 -22.60
C THR A 407 31.55 -5.48 -22.02
N HIS A 408 31.65 -5.49 -20.69
CA HIS A 408 32.91 -5.81 -20.01
C HIS A 408 33.25 -7.31 -20.08
N LEU A 409 32.26 -8.17 -19.93
CA LEU A 409 32.41 -9.63 -19.94
C LEU A 409 32.81 -10.19 -21.30
N ASP A 410 32.61 -9.43 -22.40
CA ASP A 410 33.12 -9.78 -23.73
C ASP A 410 34.66 -9.72 -23.86
N GLN A 411 35.33 -9.06 -22.90
CA GLN A 411 36.79 -8.96 -22.87
C GLN A 411 37.41 -10.17 -22.16
N SER A 412 38.65 -10.50 -22.52
CA SER A 412 39.37 -11.62 -21.90
C SER A 412 39.80 -11.30 -20.47
N ASN A 413 39.75 -12.33 -19.60
CA ASN A 413 40.17 -12.28 -18.19
C ASN A 413 39.44 -11.23 -17.35
N THR A 414 38.14 -11.08 -17.60
CA THR A 414 37.25 -10.12 -16.92
C THR A 414 36.14 -10.85 -16.14
N TYR A 415 35.65 -10.18 -15.11
CA TYR A 415 34.41 -10.51 -14.43
C TYR A 415 33.79 -9.22 -13.84
N VAL A 416 32.54 -9.32 -13.38
CA VAL A 416 31.79 -8.17 -12.85
C VAL A 416 31.30 -8.46 -11.46
N ARG A 417 31.42 -7.51 -10.55
CA ARG A 417 30.77 -7.50 -9.25
C ARG A 417 29.63 -6.50 -9.25
N MET A 418 28.43 -6.95 -8.89
CA MET A 418 27.24 -6.09 -8.76
C MET A 418 26.83 -6.06 -7.29
N LEU A 419 26.93 -4.89 -6.66
CA LEU A 419 26.53 -4.67 -5.27
C LEU A 419 25.19 -3.94 -5.24
N PHE A 420 24.17 -4.56 -4.69
CA PHE A 420 22.83 -4.01 -4.48
C PHE A 420 22.72 -3.50 -3.04
N VAL A 421 22.73 -2.18 -2.90
CA VAL A 421 22.78 -1.51 -1.61
C VAL A 421 21.38 -1.23 -1.09
N ASP A 422 21.09 -1.60 0.16
CA ASP A 422 19.86 -1.26 0.87
C ASP A 422 20.15 -0.23 1.96
N PHE A 423 19.28 0.78 2.09
CA PHE A 423 19.36 1.78 3.14
C PHE A 423 18.30 1.56 4.21
N SER A 424 18.68 1.79 5.46
CA SER A 424 17.72 1.80 6.58
C SER A 424 16.96 3.12 6.61
N SER A 425 15.70 3.11 6.12
CA SER A 425 14.80 4.28 6.20
C SER A 425 15.37 5.55 5.53
N ALA A 426 15.90 5.43 4.31
CA ALA A 426 16.62 6.48 3.58
C ALA A 426 15.96 7.88 3.63
N PHE A 427 14.65 7.96 3.44
CA PHE A 427 13.93 9.24 3.49
C PHE A 427 13.90 9.88 4.90
N ASN A 428 13.99 9.08 5.96
CA ASN A 428 13.94 9.57 7.35
C ASN A 428 15.31 10.04 7.87
N THR A 429 16.38 9.83 7.10
CA THR A 429 17.76 10.16 7.50
C THR A 429 18.30 11.43 6.86
N VAL A 430 17.56 12.04 5.94
CA VAL A 430 17.95 13.27 5.26
C VAL A 430 18.12 14.42 6.25
N ILE A 431 19.30 15.02 6.30
CA ILE A 431 19.58 16.21 7.14
C ILE A 431 19.19 17.46 6.34
N PRO A 432 18.18 18.26 6.77
CA PRO A 432 17.70 19.42 6.03
C PRO A 432 18.78 20.44 5.70
N GLN A 433 19.70 20.75 6.63
CA GLN A 433 20.80 21.69 6.38
C GLN A 433 21.71 21.23 5.25
N LYS A 434 22.11 19.95 5.26
CA LYS A 434 22.96 19.40 4.19
C LYS A 434 22.27 19.43 2.84
N LEU A 435 20.97 19.14 2.83
CA LEU A 435 20.16 19.24 1.62
C LEU A 435 20.15 20.68 1.10
N VAL A 436 19.83 21.65 1.95
CA VAL A 436 19.73 23.06 1.56
C VAL A 436 21.09 23.60 1.08
N MET A 437 22.20 23.21 1.70
CA MET A 437 23.54 23.56 1.20
C MET A 437 23.77 23.03 -0.24
N LYS A 438 23.40 21.76 -0.49
CA LYS A 438 23.51 21.18 -1.84
C LYS A 438 22.60 21.91 -2.84
N LEU A 439 21.38 22.30 -2.43
CA LEU A 439 20.44 23.04 -3.26
C LEU A 439 20.94 24.46 -3.59
N SER A 440 21.54 25.14 -2.62
CA SER A 440 22.19 26.44 -2.82
C SER A 440 23.35 26.36 -3.82
N ASN A 441 24.16 25.31 -3.72
CA ASN A 441 25.26 25.06 -4.66
C ASN A 441 24.77 24.78 -6.10
N LEU A 442 23.54 24.28 -6.25
CA LEU A 442 22.88 24.07 -7.54
C LEU A 442 22.22 25.35 -8.09
N GLY A 443 22.32 26.47 -7.37
CA GLY A 443 21.80 27.78 -7.81
C GLY A 443 20.33 28.01 -7.43
N ILE A 444 19.75 27.23 -6.50
CA ILE A 444 18.41 27.51 -5.98
C ILE A 444 18.47 28.74 -5.08
N GLY A 445 17.58 29.72 -5.33
CA GLY A 445 17.55 30.98 -4.62
C GLY A 445 17.43 30.83 -3.08
N SER A 446 18.07 31.76 -2.36
CA SER A 446 18.19 31.70 -0.89
C SER A 446 16.83 31.71 -0.16
N SER A 447 15.85 32.46 -0.66
CA SER A 447 14.49 32.49 -0.09
C SER A 447 13.80 31.12 -0.17
N LEU A 448 13.90 30.44 -1.32
CA LEU A 448 13.35 29.10 -1.49
C LEU A 448 14.11 28.06 -0.68
N CYS A 449 15.41 28.20 -0.54
CA CYS A 449 16.24 27.36 0.36
C CYS A 449 15.82 27.53 1.83
N ALA A 450 15.58 28.75 2.29
CA ALA A 450 15.09 29.02 3.65
C ALA A 450 13.71 28.40 3.88
N TRP A 451 12.80 28.58 2.91
CA TRP A 451 11.47 27.98 2.96
C TRP A 451 11.52 26.43 3.03
N LEU A 452 12.38 25.80 2.21
CA LEU A 452 12.57 24.35 2.20
C LEU A 452 13.18 23.86 3.53
N LEU A 453 14.06 24.62 4.15
CA LEU A 453 14.63 24.30 5.44
C LEU A 453 13.54 24.29 6.53
N ASP A 454 12.69 25.33 6.57
CA ASP A 454 11.58 25.40 7.50
C ASP A 454 10.52 24.32 7.21
N PHE A 455 10.24 24.02 5.94
CA PHE A 455 9.32 22.94 5.54
C PHE A 455 9.75 21.57 6.08
N LEU A 456 11.04 21.32 6.22
CA LEU A 456 11.60 20.03 6.68
C LEU A 456 11.88 19.96 8.17
N ARG A 457 11.87 21.10 8.90
CA ARG A 457 12.11 21.19 10.34
C ARG A 457 10.83 21.36 11.15
N ASN A 458 10.93 21.08 12.45
CA ASN A 458 9.85 21.27 13.41
C ASN A 458 8.53 20.64 12.95
N ARG A 459 8.59 19.39 12.47
CA ARG A 459 7.44 18.68 11.89
C ARG A 459 6.71 17.86 12.93
N PRO A 460 5.46 18.21 13.30
CA PRO A 460 4.66 17.38 14.20
C PRO A 460 4.27 16.07 13.53
N GLN A 461 4.54 14.95 14.22
CA GLN A 461 4.19 13.61 13.77
C GLN A 461 3.40 12.86 14.84
N ARG A 462 2.35 12.14 14.41
CA ARG A 462 1.57 11.19 15.24
C ARG A 462 1.39 9.89 14.48
N VAL A 463 1.31 8.78 15.20
CA VAL A 463 0.98 7.46 14.63
C VAL A 463 -0.46 7.10 14.97
N ARG A 464 -1.26 6.71 13.97
CA ARG A 464 -2.65 6.28 14.15
C ARG A 464 -2.85 4.83 13.73
N MET A 465 -3.39 4.02 14.64
CA MET A 465 -3.77 2.62 14.41
C MET A 465 -5.23 2.40 14.83
N GLY A 466 -6.12 2.29 13.84
CA GLY A 466 -7.56 2.25 14.10
C GLY A 466 -8.04 3.53 14.76
N ASP A 467 -8.62 3.42 15.95
CA ASP A 467 -9.14 4.54 16.76
C ASP A 467 -8.11 5.12 17.73
N ARG A 468 -6.90 4.54 17.80
CA ARG A 468 -5.85 4.96 18.72
C ARG A 468 -4.83 5.83 17.99
N THR A 469 -4.40 6.89 18.68
CA THR A 469 -3.39 7.85 18.17
C THR A 469 -2.33 8.04 19.24
N SER A 470 -1.07 8.06 18.85
CA SER A 470 0.07 8.33 19.73
C SER A 470 0.13 9.79 20.18
N SER A 471 0.98 10.07 21.15
CA SER A 471 1.50 11.41 21.44
C SER A 471 2.16 12.03 20.20
N THR A 472 2.30 13.37 20.21
CA THR A 472 2.99 14.10 19.13
C THR A 472 4.50 14.10 19.39
N LEU A 473 5.28 13.76 18.35
CA LEU A 473 6.72 13.99 18.31
C LEU A 473 7.03 15.07 17.28
N ILE A 474 8.04 15.88 17.57
CA ILE A 474 8.55 16.91 16.64
C ILE A 474 9.81 16.36 15.98
N LEU A 475 9.84 16.34 14.66
CA LEU A 475 10.95 15.83 13.86
C LEU A 475 11.70 16.97 13.17
N ASN A 476 13.03 16.89 13.20
CA ASN A 476 13.95 17.83 12.56
C ASN A 476 14.79 17.19 11.46
N THR A 477 14.61 15.91 11.23
CA THR A 477 15.34 15.11 10.24
C THR A 477 14.37 14.38 9.32
N GLY A 478 14.78 14.15 8.10
CA GLY A 478 14.05 13.38 7.12
C GLY A 478 13.08 14.18 6.26
N THR A 479 12.58 13.49 5.24
CA THR A 479 11.52 13.97 4.35
C THR A 479 10.30 13.08 4.49
N PRO A 480 9.07 13.62 4.60
CA PRO A 480 7.88 12.82 4.88
C PRO A 480 7.55 11.87 3.72
N GLN A 481 7.41 10.58 3.99
CA GLN A 481 6.97 9.60 3.00
C GLN A 481 5.51 9.83 2.59
N GLY A 482 5.28 10.43 1.42
CA GLY A 482 3.94 10.72 0.90
C GLY A 482 3.69 12.18 0.56
N CYS A 483 4.67 13.06 0.78
CA CYS A 483 4.72 14.41 0.26
C CYS A 483 5.03 14.42 -1.25
N VAL A 484 4.82 15.56 -1.92
CA VAL A 484 5.07 15.72 -3.36
C VAL A 484 6.53 16.04 -3.61
N LEU A 485 7.16 16.84 -2.75
CA LEU A 485 8.56 17.25 -2.89
C LEU A 485 9.55 16.16 -2.46
N SER A 486 9.21 15.30 -1.50
CA SER A 486 10.16 14.34 -0.90
C SER A 486 10.91 13.47 -1.92
N PRO A 487 10.30 12.95 -3.00
CA PRO A 487 11.03 12.18 -4.01
C PRO A 487 12.11 12.99 -4.72
N LEU A 488 11.79 14.22 -5.12
CA LEU A 488 12.76 15.10 -5.77
C LEU A 488 13.87 15.52 -4.80
N LEU A 489 13.51 15.93 -3.58
CA LEU A 489 14.48 16.35 -2.55
C LEU A 489 15.46 15.23 -2.20
N PHE A 490 15.00 13.97 -2.14
CA PHE A 490 15.89 12.83 -1.93
C PHE A 490 16.87 12.63 -3.10
N SER A 491 16.38 12.71 -4.35
CA SER A 491 17.25 12.64 -5.54
C SER A 491 18.28 13.76 -5.55
N LEU A 492 17.89 14.97 -5.15
CA LEU A 492 18.80 16.11 -5.03
C LEU A 492 19.77 15.97 -3.84
N PHE A 493 19.36 15.28 -2.77
CA PHE A 493 20.25 14.99 -1.66
C PHE A 493 21.37 14.03 -2.04
N THR A 494 21.08 13.08 -2.95
CA THR A 494 22.01 12.03 -3.38
C THR A 494 22.70 12.31 -4.71
N HIS A 495 22.54 13.52 -5.29
CA HIS A 495 23.03 13.82 -6.64
C HIS A 495 24.57 13.75 -6.77
N ASP A 496 25.30 14.12 -5.71
CA ASP A 496 26.75 14.14 -5.62
C ASP A 496 27.37 12.76 -5.27
N CYS A 497 26.54 11.73 -5.07
CA CYS A 497 27.01 10.35 -4.97
C CYS A 497 27.32 9.80 -6.37
N SER A 498 28.55 9.96 -6.80
CA SER A 498 29.05 9.55 -8.12
C SER A 498 30.26 8.64 -7.98
N PRO A 499 30.57 7.78 -9.00
CA PRO A 499 31.72 6.92 -8.93
C PRO A 499 33.04 7.73 -9.00
N ILE A 500 34.03 7.30 -8.23
CA ILE A 500 35.38 7.88 -8.23
C ILE A 500 36.30 7.21 -9.24
N HIS A 501 35.98 6.00 -9.68
CA HIS A 501 36.76 5.26 -10.65
C HIS A 501 35.97 5.04 -11.96
N PRO A 502 36.58 5.22 -13.15
CA PRO A 502 35.90 5.05 -14.44
C PRO A 502 35.53 3.57 -14.72
N THR A 503 36.12 2.62 -13.99
CA THR A 503 35.80 1.19 -14.06
C THR A 503 34.57 0.82 -13.24
N ASN A 504 33.96 1.76 -12.54
CA ASN A 504 32.77 1.53 -11.74
C ASN A 504 31.61 2.40 -12.24
N THR A 505 30.40 1.89 -12.10
CA THR A 505 29.18 2.64 -12.39
C THR A 505 28.26 2.54 -11.20
N ILE A 506 27.75 3.68 -10.73
CA ILE A 506 26.71 3.74 -9.69
C ILE A 506 25.38 4.01 -10.36
N VAL A 507 24.47 3.05 -10.34
CA VAL A 507 23.09 3.17 -10.85
C VAL A 507 22.15 3.41 -9.69
N LYS A 508 21.35 4.50 -9.74
CA LYS A 508 20.41 4.89 -8.69
C LYS A 508 18.97 4.87 -9.18
N PHE A 509 18.08 4.31 -8.39
CA PHE A 509 16.63 4.41 -8.59
C PHE A 509 15.95 4.73 -7.25
N ALA A 510 15.76 6.02 -6.96
CA ALA A 510 15.41 6.56 -5.64
C ALA A 510 16.46 6.16 -4.59
N ASP A 511 16.06 5.37 -3.59
CA ASP A 511 16.94 4.81 -2.57
C ASP A 511 17.64 3.50 -3.00
N ASP A 512 17.13 2.80 -4.02
CA ASP A 512 17.83 1.62 -4.56
C ASP A 512 19.11 2.06 -5.28
N THR A 513 20.27 1.69 -4.75
CA THR A 513 21.58 2.03 -5.29
C THR A 513 22.34 0.75 -5.64
N THR A 514 22.93 0.70 -6.83
CA THR A 514 23.70 -0.45 -7.31
C THR A 514 25.06 0.00 -7.82
N ILE A 515 26.14 -0.64 -7.35
CA ILE A 515 27.48 -0.47 -7.89
C ILE A 515 27.76 -1.62 -8.86
N VAL A 516 28.15 -1.29 -10.09
CA VAL A 516 28.66 -2.23 -11.09
C VAL A 516 30.15 -2.03 -11.21
N GLY A 517 30.93 -2.96 -10.67
CA GLY A 517 32.39 -2.95 -10.71
C GLY A 517 32.93 -3.85 -11.81
N LEU A 518 33.72 -3.28 -12.73
CA LEU A 518 34.28 -3.96 -13.88
C LEU A 518 35.70 -4.41 -13.54
N ILE A 519 35.88 -5.69 -13.29
CA ILE A 519 37.15 -6.26 -12.82
C ILE A 519 37.93 -6.89 -13.98
N LYS A 520 39.21 -6.55 -14.10
CA LYS A 520 40.14 -7.13 -15.07
C LYS A 520 41.37 -7.66 -14.37
N ASN A 521 41.89 -8.82 -14.79
CA ASN A 521 43.10 -9.44 -14.26
C ASN A 521 43.07 -9.68 -12.73
N ASN A 522 41.93 -9.95 -12.16
CA ASN A 522 41.69 -10.12 -10.71
C ASN A 522 42.01 -8.86 -9.87
N ASN A 523 42.18 -7.69 -10.46
CA ASN A 523 42.39 -6.46 -9.71
C ASN A 523 41.07 -5.84 -9.26
N GLU A 524 40.72 -6.00 -8.00
CA GLU A 524 39.50 -5.51 -7.34
C GLU A 524 39.71 -4.16 -6.63
N SER A 525 40.89 -3.58 -6.66
CA SER A 525 41.24 -2.39 -5.86
C SER A 525 40.28 -1.25 -6.10
N ALA A 526 40.04 -0.85 -7.36
CA ALA A 526 39.10 0.22 -7.71
C ALA A 526 37.67 -0.05 -7.24
N TYR A 527 37.20 -1.27 -7.34
CA TYR A 527 35.86 -1.63 -6.85
C TYR A 527 35.76 -1.54 -5.31
N ARG A 528 36.77 -2.04 -4.60
CA ARG A 528 36.79 -2.00 -3.13
C ARG A 528 36.93 -0.57 -2.60
N GLU A 529 37.72 0.27 -3.27
CA GLU A 529 37.82 1.70 -2.98
C GLU A 529 36.49 2.40 -3.22
N GLU A 530 35.78 2.06 -4.31
CA GLU A 530 34.45 2.60 -4.60
C GLU A 530 33.44 2.28 -3.49
N VAL A 531 33.40 1.02 -3.02
CA VAL A 531 32.53 0.61 -1.93
C VAL A 531 32.87 1.33 -0.62
N LYS A 532 34.17 1.52 -0.35
CA LYS A 532 34.61 2.30 0.79
C LYS A 532 34.18 3.77 0.65
N HIS A 533 34.43 4.39 -0.49
CA HIS A 533 34.00 5.75 -0.78
C HIS A 533 32.48 5.94 -0.60
N LEU A 534 31.66 5.02 -1.16
CA LEU A 534 30.22 5.05 -0.94
C LEU A 534 29.87 4.95 0.56
N THR A 535 30.57 4.09 1.30
CA THR A 535 30.33 3.91 2.74
C THR A 535 30.65 5.18 3.52
N ASP A 536 31.75 5.86 3.20
CA ASP A 536 32.19 7.11 3.81
C ASP A 536 31.24 8.26 3.41
N TRP A 537 30.84 8.33 2.13
CA TRP A 537 29.84 9.29 1.65
C TRP A 537 28.50 9.13 2.38
N CYS A 538 28.03 7.88 2.56
CA CYS A 538 26.82 7.59 3.31
C CYS A 538 26.92 8.06 4.76
N SER A 539 28.03 7.77 5.43
CA SER A 539 28.28 8.20 6.81
C SER A 539 28.28 9.72 6.93
N ASN A 540 28.94 10.41 6.00
CA ASN A 540 28.98 11.87 5.92
C ASN A 540 27.60 12.49 5.64
N ASN A 541 26.72 11.79 4.94
CA ASN A 541 25.35 12.25 4.60
C ASN A 541 24.26 11.67 5.51
N ASN A 542 24.61 11.04 6.64
CA ASN A 542 23.66 10.44 7.58
C ASN A 542 22.79 9.32 6.98
N LEU A 543 23.23 8.70 5.88
CA LEU A 543 22.56 7.54 5.31
C LEU A 543 23.09 6.26 5.97
N VAL A 544 22.18 5.44 6.49
CA VAL A 544 22.55 4.21 7.20
C VAL A 544 22.45 3.03 6.25
N LEU A 545 23.60 2.44 5.89
CA LEU A 545 23.67 1.23 5.11
C LEU A 545 23.12 0.03 5.92
N ASN A 546 22.33 -0.82 5.27
CA ASN A 546 21.82 -2.05 5.84
C ASN A 546 22.59 -3.24 5.26
N THR A 547 23.72 -3.59 5.87
CA THR A 547 24.61 -4.66 5.39
C THR A 547 23.88 -6.00 5.29
N ALA A 548 23.01 -6.31 6.24
CA ALA A 548 22.26 -7.57 6.23
C ALA A 548 21.34 -7.75 5.02
N LYS A 549 20.84 -6.65 4.44
CA LYS A 549 20.00 -6.65 3.23
C LYS A 549 20.77 -6.32 1.97
N THR A 550 21.94 -5.72 2.07
CA THR A 550 22.84 -5.49 0.94
C THR A 550 23.32 -6.84 0.41
N LYS A 551 23.30 -7.03 -0.91
CA LYS A 551 23.63 -8.29 -1.56
C LYS A 551 24.62 -8.06 -2.69
N GLU A 552 25.48 -9.05 -2.94
CA GLU A 552 26.43 -9.04 -4.04
C GLU A 552 26.17 -10.20 -4.97
N ILE A 553 26.20 -9.95 -6.29
CA ILE A 553 26.29 -10.98 -7.34
C ILE A 553 27.63 -10.84 -8.04
N ILE A 554 28.27 -11.96 -8.35
CA ILE A 554 29.46 -12.01 -9.16
C ILE A 554 29.12 -12.70 -10.48
N LEU A 555 29.35 -12.01 -11.59
CA LEU A 555 29.21 -12.53 -12.95
C LEU A 555 30.61 -12.91 -13.44
N ASP A 556 30.95 -14.21 -13.40
CA ASP A 556 32.27 -14.72 -13.78
C ASP A 556 32.13 -15.92 -14.73
N PHE A 557 32.47 -15.71 -16.01
CA PHE A 557 32.39 -16.72 -17.07
C PHE A 557 33.76 -17.23 -17.52
N ARG A 558 34.81 -16.93 -16.75
CA ARG A 558 36.18 -17.37 -17.09
C ARG A 558 36.32 -18.90 -17.02
N LYS A 559 37.01 -19.47 -18.02
CA LYS A 559 37.24 -20.93 -18.13
C LYS A 559 38.30 -21.47 -17.18
N SER A 560 39.17 -20.62 -16.64
CA SER A 560 40.25 -21.05 -15.71
C SER A 560 39.66 -21.47 -14.36
N LYS A 561 40.35 -22.37 -13.65
CA LYS A 561 39.96 -22.84 -12.31
C LYS A 561 39.59 -21.62 -11.44
N LYS A 562 38.38 -21.59 -10.97
CA LYS A 562 37.82 -20.48 -10.16
C LYS A 562 38.66 -20.33 -8.89
N THR A 563 39.50 -19.33 -8.83
CA THR A 563 40.09 -18.84 -7.59
C THR A 563 38.95 -18.44 -6.68
N VAL A 564 38.96 -18.83 -5.42
CA VAL A 564 37.97 -18.37 -4.45
C VAL A 564 38.12 -16.85 -4.35
N LEU A 565 37.14 -16.13 -4.88
CA LEU A 565 37.13 -14.68 -4.83
C LEU A 565 36.85 -14.21 -3.39
N PRO A 566 37.65 -13.26 -2.86
CA PRO A 566 37.50 -12.81 -1.49
C PRO A 566 36.14 -12.14 -1.26
N THR A 567 35.59 -12.33 -0.06
CA THR A 567 34.32 -11.70 0.35
C THR A 567 34.47 -10.19 0.44
N LEU A 568 33.37 -9.48 0.20
CA LEU A 568 33.29 -8.04 0.43
C LEU A 568 32.85 -7.77 1.86
N SER A 569 33.51 -6.87 2.55
CA SER A 569 33.12 -6.43 3.89
C SER A 569 32.80 -4.93 3.89
N ILE A 570 31.70 -4.54 4.54
CA ILE A 570 31.28 -3.15 4.77
C ILE A 570 31.20 -2.91 6.27
N LYS A 571 31.98 -1.98 6.80
CA LYS A 571 32.06 -1.67 8.25
C LYS A 571 32.35 -2.90 9.13
N GLY A 572 33.15 -3.85 8.63
CA GLY A 572 33.51 -5.07 9.36
C GLY A 572 32.48 -6.21 9.25
N GLU A 573 31.32 -5.98 8.62
CA GLU A 573 30.31 -7.02 8.36
C GLU A 573 30.46 -7.56 6.94
N GLU A 574 30.41 -8.88 6.78
CA GLU A 574 30.45 -9.51 5.46
C GLU A 574 29.16 -9.31 4.68
N VAL A 575 29.30 -8.93 3.41
CA VAL A 575 28.17 -8.84 2.48
C VAL A 575 27.81 -10.22 1.95
N GLU A 576 26.55 -10.59 2.05
CA GLU A 576 26.05 -11.86 1.55
C GLU A 576 26.14 -11.90 0.01
N ARG A 577 26.84 -12.94 -0.50
CA ARG A 577 26.88 -13.26 -1.92
C ARG A 577 25.71 -14.16 -2.28
N VAL A 578 24.98 -13.77 -3.32
CA VAL A 578 23.78 -14.50 -3.78
C VAL A 578 23.91 -14.93 -5.23
N GLU A 579 23.31 -16.05 -5.58
CA GLU A 579 23.26 -16.57 -6.96
C GLU A 579 22.23 -15.82 -7.84
N SER A 580 21.27 -15.16 -7.24
CA SER A 580 20.30 -14.30 -7.95
C SER A 580 19.76 -13.20 -7.05
N PHE A 581 19.47 -12.05 -7.65
CA PHE A 581 18.87 -10.91 -6.96
C PHE A 581 17.76 -10.27 -7.80
N LYS A 582 16.73 -9.77 -7.12
CA LYS A 582 15.62 -9.07 -7.77
C LYS A 582 15.92 -7.57 -7.85
N PHE A 583 16.52 -7.14 -8.94
CA PHE A 583 16.83 -5.75 -9.23
C PHE A 583 15.69 -5.06 -9.97
N LEU A 584 15.05 -4.06 -9.38
CA LEU A 584 13.95 -3.25 -9.94
C LEU A 584 12.85 -4.07 -10.64
N GLY A 585 12.54 -5.25 -10.11
CA GLY A 585 11.50 -6.12 -10.66
C GLY A 585 11.99 -7.25 -11.56
N VAL A 586 13.23 -7.19 -12.03
CA VAL A 586 13.90 -8.21 -12.86
C VAL A 586 14.80 -9.08 -11.99
N HIS A 587 14.77 -10.41 -12.15
CA HIS A 587 15.69 -11.31 -11.48
C HIS A 587 16.95 -11.47 -12.33
N ILE A 588 18.08 -11.01 -11.81
CA ILE A 588 19.42 -11.19 -12.39
C ILE A 588 20.05 -12.35 -11.66
N SER A 589 20.55 -13.35 -12.38
CA SER A 589 21.29 -14.50 -11.83
C SER A 589 22.77 -14.44 -12.23
N ALA A 590 23.64 -15.05 -11.43
CA ALA A 590 25.09 -15.07 -11.68
C ALA A 590 25.48 -15.73 -13.00
N ASP A 591 24.64 -16.61 -13.53
CA ASP A 591 24.79 -17.30 -14.81
C ASP A 591 24.10 -16.59 -16.00
N LEU A 592 23.35 -15.52 -15.75
CA LEU A 592 22.56 -14.75 -16.73
C LEU A 592 21.63 -15.59 -17.62
N THR A 593 21.21 -16.79 -17.15
CA THR A 593 20.34 -17.69 -17.94
C THR A 593 18.89 -17.24 -17.99
N TRP A 594 18.49 -16.26 -17.20
CA TRP A 594 17.11 -15.76 -17.07
C TRP A 594 16.10 -16.81 -16.57
N ALA A 595 16.51 -18.02 -16.24
CA ALA A 595 15.63 -19.11 -15.80
C ALA A 595 14.80 -18.73 -14.58
N VAL A 596 15.42 -18.06 -13.59
CA VAL A 596 14.75 -17.58 -12.38
C VAL A 596 13.71 -16.52 -12.71
N HIS A 597 14.06 -15.57 -13.59
CA HIS A 597 13.13 -14.51 -14.02
C HIS A 597 11.94 -15.07 -14.79
N THR A 598 12.19 -15.93 -15.77
CA THR A 598 11.15 -16.58 -16.57
C THR A 598 10.19 -17.37 -15.68
N SER A 599 10.73 -18.21 -14.76
CA SER A 599 9.91 -18.95 -13.80
C SER A 599 9.04 -18.06 -12.92
N TYR A 600 9.56 -16.90 -12.51
CA TYR A 600 8.79 -15.91 -11.74
C TYR A 600 7.67 -15.29 -12.57
N GLN A 601 7.93 -14.92 -13.84
CA GLN A 601 6.92 -14.35 -14.74
C GLN A 601 5.82 -15.38 -15.07
N VAL A 602 6.19 -16.63 -15.34
CA VAL A 602 5.24 -17.72 -15.58
C VAL A 602 4.30 -17.91 -14.37
N ARG A 603 4.82 -17.91 -13.13
CA ARG A 603 3.97 -18.00 -11.94
C ARG A 603 2.98 -16.84 -11.85
N LYS A 604 3.43 -15.62 -12.14
CA LYS A 604 2.54 -14.44 -12.21
C LYS A 604 1.46 -14.60 -13.29
N ALA A 605 1.85 -15.04 -14.48
CA ALA A 605 0.92 -15.26 -15.58
C ALA A 605 -0.13 -16.32 -15.22
N HIS A 606 0.24 -17.43 -14.60
CA HIS A 606 -0.70 -18.44 -14.11
C HIS A 606 -1.69 -17.88 -13.08
N GLN A 607 -1.24 -17.04 -12.14
CA GLN A 607 -2.13 -16.37 -11.19
C GLN A 607 -3.13 -15.46 -11.92
N ARG A 608 -2.70 -14.72 -12.94
CA ARG A 608 -3.57 -13.83 -13.73
C ARG A 608 -4.54 -14.62 -14.60
N LEU A 609 -4.12 -15.77 -15.17
CA LEU A 609 -5.01 -16.70 -15.87
C LEU A 609 -6.12 -17.23 -14.97
N TYR A 610 -5.82 -17.53 -13.69
CA TYR A 610 -6.85 -17.88 -12.72
C TYR A 610 -7.88 -16.75 -12.57
N PHE A 611 -7.44 -15.50 -12.47
CA PHE A 611 -8.38 -14.37 -12.40
C PHE A 611 -9.21 -14.23 -13.69
N LEU A 612 -8.60 -14.38 -14.86
CA LEU A 612 -9.31 -14.35 -16.14
C LEU A 612 -10.41 -15.42 -16.21
N ARG A 613 -10.10 -16.66 -15.77
CA ARG A 613 -11.10 -17.73 -15.69
C ARG A 613 -12.26 -17.37 -14.76
N LYS A 614 -11.98 -16.76 -13.60
CA LYS A 614 -13.01 -16.29 -12.66
C LYS A 614 -13.88 -15.17 -13.25
N LEU A 615 -13.29 -14.24 -13.99
CA LEU A 615 -14.01 -13.18 -14.70
C LEU A 615 -14.91 -13.78 -15.80
N LYS A 616 -14.44 -14.78 -16.54
CA LYS A 616 -15.24 -15.53 -17.51
C LYS A 616 -16.42 -16.26 -16.83
N GLN A 617 -16.19 -16.92 -15.70
CA GLN A 617 -17.26 -17.56 -14.90
C GLN A 617 -18.30 -16.55 -14.37
N ALA A 618 -17.89 -15.30 -14.16
CA ALA A 618 -18.78 -14.20 -13.79
C ALA A 618 -19.52 -13.58 -15.00
N HIS A 619 -19.40 -14.18 -16.19
CA HIS A 619 -20.04 -13.78 -17.44
C HIS A 619 -19.71 -12.35 -17.89
N LEU A 620 -18.47 -11.86 -17.66
CA LEU A 620 -18.06 -10.58 -18.21
C LEU A 620 -17.97 -10.63 -19.74
N PRO A 621 -18.30 -9.52 -20.44
CA PRO A 621 -18.24 -9.44 -21.89
C PRO A 621 -16.84 -9.74 -22.45
N ARG A 622 -16.81 -10.37 -23.64
CA ARG A 622 -15.56 -10.76 -24.31
C ARG A 622 -14.55 -9.60 -24.49
N PRO A 623 -14.96 -8.39 -24.92
CA PRO A 623 -14.01 -7.27 -25.04
C PRO A 623 -13.28 -6.95 -23.73
N LEU A 624 -13.96 -7.01 -22.58
CA LEU A 624 -13.35 -6.76 -21.27
C LEU A 624 -12.37 -7.87 -20.87
N LEU A 625 -12.69 -9.13 -21.19
CA LEU A 625 -11.77 -10.26 -20.95
C LEU A 625 -10.49 -10.12 -21.79
N VAL A 626 -10.61 -9.67 -23.05
CA VAL A 626 -9.45 -9.39 -23.93
C VAL A 626 -8.62 -8.22 -23.38
N ASN A 627 -9.25 -7.13 -22.96
CA ASN A 627 -8.56 -6.00 -22.35
C ASN A 627 -7.84 -6.41 -21.06
N PHE A 628 -8.50 -7.23 -20.21
CA PHE A 628 -7.85 -7.77 -19.03
C PHE A 628 -6.66 -8.66 -19.38
N TYR A 629 -6.77 -9.53 -20.39
CA TYR A 629 -5.68 -10.38 -20.86
C TYR A 629 -4.48 -9.52 -21.30
N ARG A 630 -4.70 -8.57 -22.20
CA ARG A 630 -3.64 -7.68 -22.71
C ARG A 630 -2.97 -6.87 -21.59
N ALA A 631 -3.78 -6.21 -20.76
CA ALA A 631 -3.27 -5.32 -19.70
C ALA A 631 -2.61 -6.06 -18.54
N SER A 632 -2.91 -7.33 -18.28
CA SER A 632 -2.45 -8.02 -17.07
C SER A 632 -1.69 -9.32 -17.30
N ILE A 633 -1.80 -9.96 -18.44
CA ILE A 633 -1.10 -11.21 -18.76
C ILE A 633 -0.05 -10.96 -19.85
N GLU A 634 -0.47 -10.47 -21.01
CA GLU A 634 0.42 -10.17 -22.12
C GLU A 634 1.49 -9.13 -21.73
N SER A 635 1.11 -8.12 -20.94
CA SER A 635 2.03 -7.07 -20.45
C SER A 635 3.11 -7.56 -19.48
N ILE A 636 3.05 -8.80 -19.00
CA ILE A 636 4.07 -9.37 -18.10
C ILE A 636 4.85 -10.51 -18.74
N LEU A 637 4.43 -10.98 -19.91
CA LEU A 637 5.15 -11.95 -20.73
C LEU A 637 6.06 -11.25 -21.73
#